data_77ab50d15591acb1c6238f30e20fba52
#
_entry.id   77ab50d15591acb1c6238f30e20fba52
#
_cell.length_a   1.000
_cell.length_b   1.000
_cell.length_c   1.000
_cell.angle_alpha   90.00
_cell.angle_beta   90.00
_cell.angle_gamma   90.00
#
_symmetry.space_group_name_H-M   'P 1'
#
loop_
_entity.id
_entity.type
_entity.pdbx_description
1 polymer ?
#
loop_
_entity_poly.entity_id
_entity_poly.type
_entity_poly.pdbx_seq_one_letter_code
_entity_poly.pdbx_strand_id
1 'polypeptide(L)'
;MLSLTLFIYLCKVKKILFISLFLLLSCRFLWAAKNDIFSNDSIAVDSTKVSYFYQNFDNQYLGKITEYDTTTLSASFYDPANTEHEIYQTLSNPGLAHKKLGFHHNVMIGFNNRLPAFNNYIKTEDDIIYPIIYQPFTEIRYMMGGKKEQHLNLLFSREFLKNLFITINYNIDFAPTVYQYSKAQNTYFTANLRWNTPNQRYGITGYYFHNKIDVQENGGIVDDNVFIDLIEEDKTVIAVNLQQANNLIKVSGFGLNQYFNILSPRAEKKDDSLTTKKRKIELGRINYSFGYQQNKYVYSDKNPLSSFYQSHDTVIDSVMTFDSIYFHTIKNFITWNTLGYKKFHNDIPFYLTLGIGHCYSHHAGYKDLITNEYFGSHDYSDFRVNAGIIINLFKSTRLTGNGELIIDGYHAGDFNIIGEWRQFLGTSNKNIGALVFDLNISRESADWFEESYYSNNFRWNNNFSPTTYLGLAGSYELSWLTLGLKHNTIDHYIYFNNDAKPAQHTGTINISSIFAYFNLKLKHIELSSHLSLQKADNESVVHLPLFYGKLKFGWNITLVKNVSMMQPSITVHYFTNYYADAYMPALRTFYLQDEVKIGNFPYIDLFVTFKVKRANIFVGYTNLYSLTKDNRYFTTPHYPMRDARFVIGVRWRLYK
;
A
#
# COMPACT_ATOMS: atom_id res chain seq x y z
N MET A 1 -43.09 27.86 -10.98
CA MET A 1 -42.06 28.26 -9.99
C MET A 1 -42.32 27.81 -8.54
N LEU A 2 -43.59 27.71 -8.08
CA LEU A 2 -43.90 27.28 -6.72
C LEU A 2 -43.68 25.77 -6.45
N SER A 3 -43.72 24.90 -7.45
CA SER A 3 -43.55 23.43 -7.23
C SER A 3 -42.11 22.98 -6.99
N LEU A 4 -41.12 23.70 -7.55
CA LEU A 4 -39.70 23.37 -7.42
C LEU A 4 -39.15 23.77 -6.03
N THR A 5 -39.63 24.91 -5.50
CA THR A 5 -39.27 25.37 -4.15
C THR A 5 -39.84 24.46 -3.06
N LEU A 6 -41.01 23.93 -3.25
CA LEU A 6 -41.66 23.00 -2.33
C LEU A 6 -40.92 21.64 -2.32
N PHE A 7 -40.47 21.18 -3.49
CA PHE A 7 -39.68 19.92 -3.60
C PHE A 7 -38.31 20.05 -2.95
N ILE A 8 -37.60 21.17 -3.10
CA ILE A 8 -36.32 21.45 -2.45
C ILE A 8 -36.50 21.57 -0.94
N TYR A 9 -37.60 22.17 -0.47
CA TYR A 9 -37.90 22.27 0.95
C TYR A 9 -38.24 20.91 1.57
N LEU A 10 -39.01 20.07 0.87
CA LEU A 10 -39.30 18.68 1.32
C LEU A 10 -38.04 17.78 1.32
N CYS A 11 -37.11 17.95 0.37
CA CYS A 11 -35.82 17.25 0.40
C CYS A 11 -34.94 17.71 1.57
N LYS A 12 -34.91 19.00 1.88
CA LYS A 12 -34.17 19.51 3.06
C LYS A 12 -34.78 19.03 4.37
N VAL A 13 -36.08 19.01 4.52
CA VAL A 13 -36.76 18.53 5.71
C VAL A 13 -36.60 17.02 5.88
N LYS A 14 -36.65 16.21 4.82
CA LYS A 14 -36.33 14.78 4.86
C LYS A 14 -34.91 14.50 5.27
N LYS A 15 -33.94 15.28 4.78
CA LYS A 15 -32.52 15.14 5.20
C LYS A 15 -32.31 15.49 6.67
N ILE A 16 -32.96 16.55 7.17
CA ILE A 16 -32.87 16.95 8.59
C ILE A 16 -33.58 15.93 9.47
N LEU A 17 -34.72 15.39 9.06
CA LEU A 17 -35.43 14.33 9.77
C LEU A 17 -34.62 13.01 9.79
N PHE A 18 -33.93 12.67 8.71
CA PHE A 18 -33.09 11.48 8.65
C PHE A 18 -31.86 11.62 9.55
N ILE A 19 -31.22 12.80 9.56
CA ILE A 19 -30.07 13.10 10.46
C ILE A 19 -30.54 13.14 11.93
N SER A 20 -31.69 13.74 12.24
CA SER A 20 -32.23 13.78 13.60
C SER A 20 -32.71 12.40 14.06
N LEU A 21 -33.29 11.58 13.18
CA LEU A 21 -33.68 10.20 13.49
C LEU A 21 -32.44 9.31 13.71
N PHE A 22 -31.38 9.53 12.92
CA PHE A 22 -30.10 8.83 13.08
C PHE A 22 -29.41 9.23 14.40
N LEU A 23 -29.42 10.52 14.75
CA LEU A 23 -28.92 11.02 16.04
C LEU A 23 -29.76 10.51 17.24
N LEU A 24 -31.08 10.41 17.10
CA LEU A 24 -31.96 9.86 18.13
C LEU A 24 -31.82 8.34 18.29
N LEU A 25 -31.59 7.60 17.22
CA LEU A 25 -31.29 6.17 17.28
C LEU A 25 -29.93 5.92 17.93
N SER A 26 -28.91 6.74 17.61
CA SER A 26 -27.60 6.65 18.25
C SER A 26 -27.67 6.96 19.76
N CYS A 27 -28.51 7.91 20.20
CA CYS A 27 -28.73 8.20 21.62
C CYS A 27 -29.41 7.07 22.39
N ARG A 28 -30.28 6.27 21.78
CA ARG A 28 -30.91 5.13 22.47
C ARG A 28 -30.00 3.92 22.63
N PHE A 29 -29.02 3.72 21.70
CA PHE A 29 -27.97 2.70 21.83
C PHE A 29 -26.92 3.05 22.90
N LEU A 30 -26.71 4.33 23.18
CA LEU A 30 -25.76 4.83 24.18
C LEU A 30 -26.10 4.46 25.63
N TRP A 31 -27.35 4.12 25.93
CA TRP A 31 -27.79 3.80 27.32
C TRP A 31 -27.53 2.36 27.72
N ALA A 32 -27.20 1.47 26.79
CA ALA A 32 -26.97 0.04 27.05
C ALA A 32 -25.50 -0.34 27.31
N ALA A 33 -24.54 0.54 27.01
CA ALA A 33 -23.12 0.24 27.09
C ALA A 33 -22.48 0.71 28.39
N LYS A 34 -22.83 0.04 29.52
CA LYS A 34 -22.25 0.38 30.82
C LYS A 34 -21.06 -0.50 31.23
N ASN A 35 -20.48 -1.29 30.32
CA ASN A 35 -19.33 -2.16 30.60
C ASN A 35 -18.19 -1.94 29.67
N ASP A 36 -16.98 -1.96 30.22
CA ASP A 36 -15.71 -1.68 29.60
C ASP A 36 -15.42 -2.59 28.39
N ILE A 37 -15.59 -2.07 27.18
CA ILE A 37 -15.15 -2.75 25.94
C ILE A 37 -13.63 -2.75 25.82
N PHE A 38 -12.97 -1.86 26.53
CA PHE A 38 -11.52 -1.78 26.68
C PHE A 38 -11.07 -2.38 28.01
N SER A 39 -11.38 -3.66 28.28
CA SER A 39 -10.85 -4.33 29.46
C SER A 39 -9.33 -4.44 29.36
N ASN A 40 -8.66 -3.84 30.34
CA ASN A 40 -7.26 -4.07 30.63
C ASN A 40 -7.06 -5.50 31.14
N ASP A 41 -7.13 -6.48 30.28
CA ASP A 41 -6.42 -7.71 30.56
C ASP A 41 -4.94 -7.35 30.47
N SER A 42 -4.26 -7.37 31.61
CA SER A 42 -2.82 -7.47 31.66
C SER A 42 -2.45 -8.74 30.89
N ILE A 43 -2.26 -8.59 29.57
CA ILE A 43 -1.81 -9.67 28.70
C ILE A 43 -0.50 -10.12 29.31
N ALA A 44 -0.49 -11.31 29.89
CA ALA A 44 0.76 -11.96 30.25
C ALA A 44 1.64 -11.92 29.00
N VAL A 45 2.75 -11.18 29.08
CA VAL A 45 3.61 -10.91 27.93
C VAL A 45 4.16 -12.24 27.46
N ASP A 46 3.56 -12.79 26.42
CA ASP A 46 4.12 -13.97 25.76
C ASP A 46 5.42 -13.55 25.08
N SER A 47 6.54 -13.88 25.69
CA SER A 47 7.88 -13.52 25.21
C SER A 47 8.19 -14.09 23.80
N THR A 48 7.35 -14.99 23.30
CA THR A 48 7.46 -15.55 21.94
C THR A 48 6.68 -14.77 20.90
N LYS A 49 5.79 -13.86 21.31
CA LYS A 49 5.06 -13.00 20.39
C LYS A 49 5.94 -11.85 19.90
N VAL A 50 5.99 -11.70 18.59
CA VAL A 50 6.63 -10.57 17.92
C VAL A 50 5.54 -9.67 17.37
N SER A 51 5.63 -8.39 17.65
CA SER A 51 4.79 -7.35 17.07
C SER A 51 5.67 -6.23 16.54
N TYR A 52 5.11 -5.33 15.77
CA TYR A 52 5.84 -4.20 15.22
C TYR A 52 4.92 -2.99 15.02
N PHE A 53 5.54 -1.84 14.84
CA PHE A 53 4.86 -0.62 14.41
C PHE A 53 5.65 0.02 13.26
N TYR A 54 4.98 0.89 12.51
CA TYR A 54 5.56 1.65 11.41
C TYR A 54 5.87 3.09 11.85
N GLN A 55 6.73 3.77 11.10
CA GLN A 55 7.01 5.20 11.14
C GLN A 55 7.66 5.68 12.44
N ASN A 56 6.88 6.09 13.44
CA ASN A 56 7.39 6.77 14.62
C ASN A 56 6.89 6.17 15.94
N PHE A 57 7.44 6.66 17.05
CA PHE A 57 7.08 6.21 18.40
C PHE A 57 5.61 6.45 18.75
N ASP A 58 4.95 7.45 18.15
CA ASP A 58 3.56 7.76 18.46
C ASP A 58 2.63 6.62 18.04
N ASN A 59 2.94 5.92 16.96
CA ASN A 59 2.19 4.73 16.54
C ASN A 59 2.22 3.62 17.60
N GLN A 60 3.36 3.43 18.28
CA GLN A 60 3.46 2.49 19.40
C GLN A 60 2.57 2.93 20.56
N TYR A 61 2.58 4.21 20.94
CA TYR A 61 1.76 4.72 22.04
C TYR A 61 0.27 4.76 21.74
N LEU A 62 -0.10 4.99 20.48
CA LEU A 62 -1.50 4.98 20.03
C LEU A 62 -2.08 3.58 19.86
N GLY A 63 -1.29 2.53 20.16
CA GLY A 63 -1.73 1.14 20.01
C GLY A 63 -1.84 0.69 18.55
N LYS A 64 -1.23 1.41 17.59
CA LYS A 64 -1.11 1.00 16.19
C LYS A 64 -0.01 -0.05 16.02
N ILE A 65 -0.12 -1.13 16.80
CA ILE A 65 0.83 -2.25 16.80
C ILE A 65 0.21 -3.38 16.01
N THR A 66 0.97 -3.88 15.05
CA THR A 66 0.57 -5.03 14.23
C THR A 66 1.25 -6.29 14.78
N GLU A 67 0.48 -7.34 15.01
CA GLU A 67 1.05 -8.65 15.34
C GLU A 67 1.76 -9.23 14.10
N TYR A 68 2.92 -9.83 14.32
CA TYR A 68 3.65 -10.49 13.25
C TYR A 68 2.90 -11.73 12.79
N ASP A 69 2.62 -11.83 11.50
CA ASP A 69 1.84 -12.94 10.96
C ASP A 69 2.57 -14.29 11.13
N THR A 70 1.93 -15.19 11.84
CA THR A 70 2.45 -16.53 12.14
C THR A 70 1.64 -17.64 11.48
N THR A 71 0.69 -17.30 10.60
CA THR A 71 -0.18 -18.28 9.95
C THR A 71 0.57 -19.13 8.94
N THR A 72 0.10 -20.34 8.71
CA THR A 72 0.60 -21.21 7.63
C THR A 72 0.08 -20.77 6.28
N LEU A 73 -1.13 -20.21 6.26
CA LEU A 73 -1.80 -19.81 5.03
C LEU A 73 -1.01 -18.73 4.26
N SER A 74 -0.37 -17.81 4.97
CA SER A 74 0.45 -16.73 4.38
C SER A 74 1.85 -17.18 3.94
N ALA A 75 2.28 -18.38 4.28
CA ALA A 75 3.64 -18.84 3.98
C ALA A 75 3.93 -18.90 2.47
N SER A 76 2.92 -19.18 1.66
CA SER A 76 3.00 -19.27 0.20
C SER A 76 2.88 -17.93 -0.54
N PHE A 77 2.62 -16.80 0.15
CA PHE A 77 2.69 -15.47 -0.45
C PHE A 77 4.14 -14.97 -0.45
N TYR A 78 4.81 -15.13 -1.56
CA TYR A 78 6.22 -14.77 -1.74
C TYR A 78 6.42 -13.58 -2.69
N ASP A 79 5.51 -13.37 -3.63
CA ASP A 79 5.54 -12.26 -4.58
C ASP A 79 4.84 -11.03 -3.97
N PRO A 80 5.50 -9.87 -3.84
CA PRO A 80 4.88 -8.64 -3.35
C PRO A 80 3.66 -8.17 -4.13
N ALA A 81 3.52 -8.52 -5.42
CA ALA A 81 2.33 -8.25 -6.22
C ALA A 81 1.23 -9.31 -6.06
N ASN A 82 1.44 -10.38 -5.27
CA ASN A 82 0.45 -11.40 -4.97
C ASN A 82 0.13 -11.43 -3.47
N THR A 83 -0.52 -10.39 -2.98
CA THR A 83 -0.87 -10.23 -1.56
C THR A 83 -2.13 -11.02 -1.18
N GLU A 84 -2.43 -11.12 0.11
CA GLU A 84 -3.59 -11.88 0.60
C GLU A 84 -4.92 -11.27 0.15
N HIS A 85 -5.01 -9.94 0.12
CA HIS A 85 -6.28 -9.22 -0.04
C HIS A 85 -6.41 -8.45 -1.35
N GLU A 86 -5.34 -8.32 -2.13
CA GLU A 86 -5.35 -7.51 -3.35
C GLU A 86 -5.08 -8.37 -4.59
N ILE A 87 -5.69 -7.98 -5.69
CA ILE A 87 -5.45 -8.57 -7.01
C ILE A 87 -4.87 -7.49 -7.91
N TYR A 88 -3.85 -7.86 -8.66
CA TYR A 88 -3.15 -6.97 -9.58
C TYR A 88 -3.22 -7.50 -11.00
N GLN A 89 -3.40 -6.60 -11.94
CA GLN A 89 -3.00 -6.76 -13.32
C GLN A 89 -1.46 -6.75 -13.35
N THR A 90 -0.82 -7.70 -14.01
CA THR A 90 0.64 -7.87 -14.03
C THR A 90 1.15 -8.08 -15.45
N LEU A 91 2.46 -7.96 -15.67
CA LEU A 91 3.10 -8.24 -16.97
C LEU A 91 3.64 -9.67 -17.05
N SER A 92 2.88 -10.67 -16.60
CA SER A 92 3.20 -12.09 -16.59
C SER A 92 4.22 -12.50 -15.51
N ASN A 93 5.41 -11.92 -15.49
CA ASN A 93 6.49 -12.33 -14.60
C ASN A 93 6.45 -11.55 -13.26
N PRO A 94 6.72 -12.19 -12.11
CA PRO A 94 6.91 -11.47 -10.86
C PRO A 94 8.03 -10.44 -10.97
N GLY A 95 7.87 -9.35 -10.26
CA GLY A 95 8.88 -8.29 -10.25
C GLY A 95 8.73 -7.25 -11.35
N LEU A 96 7.88 -7.48 -12.36
CA LEU A 96 7.54 -6.51 -13.39
C LEU A 96 6.44 -5.54 -12.93
N ALA A 97 6.10 -4.58 -13.79
CA ALA A 97 5.06 -3.60 -13.52
C ALA A 97 3.71 -4.25 -13.22
N HIS A 98 2.93 -3.60 -12.36
CA HIS A 98 1.63 -4.08 -11.92
C HIS A 98 0.67 -2.92 -11.63
N LYS A 99 -0.65 -3.18 -11.74
CA LYS A 99 -1.72 -2.23 -11.43
C LYS A 99 -2.80 -2.92 -10.61
N LYS A 100 -3.30 -2.27 -9.55
CA LYS A 100 -4.45 -2.77 -8.77
C LYS A 100 -5.70 -2.87 -9.64
N LEU A 101 -6.47 -3.98 -9.50
CA LEU A 101 -7.78 -4.12 -10.14
C LEU A 101 -8.89 -3.35 -9.42
N GLY A 102 -8.80 -3.25 -8.10
CA GLY A 102 -9.70 -2.41 -7.32
C GLY A 102 -9.37 -0.93 -7.47
N PHE A 103 -10.40 -0.11 -7.71
CA PHE A 103 -10.19 1.33 -7.79
C PHE A 103 -9.59 1.88 -6.49
N HIS A 104 -8.51 2.60 -6.63
CA HIS A 104 -7.83 3.26 -5.53
C HIS A 104 -7.25 4.60 -5.99
N HIS A 105 -7.80 5.69 -5.46
CA HIS A 105 -7.18 7.00 -5.60
C HIS A 105 -6.13 7.17 -4.50
N ASN A 106 -4.88 7.35 -4.89
CA ASN A 106 -3.78 7.49 -3.94
C ASN A 106 -3.52 8.98 -3.71
N VAL A 107 -4.25 9.54 -2.74
CA VAL A 107 -4.13 10.95 -2.38
C VAL A 107 -2.69 11.30 -1.99
N MET A 108 -2.12 12.28 -2.68
CA MET A 108 -0.78 12.80 -2.40
C MET A 108 -0.74 14.30 -2.62
N ILE A 109 -0.50 15.04 -1.55
CA ILE A 109 -0.33 16.49 -1.61
C ILE A 109 1.13 16.86 -1.68
N GLY A 110 1.44 17.90 -2.45
CA GLY A 110 2.82 18.33 -2.70
C GLY A 110 3.55 17.43 -3.69
N PHE A 111 4.88 17.60 -3.77
CA PHE A 111 5.71 16.87 -4.73
C PHE A 111 5.61 15.36 -4.57
N ASN A 112 5.17 14.70 -5.62
CA ASN A 112 5.01 13.25 -5.71
C ASN A 112 6.14 12.62 -6.55
N ASN A 113 6.75 11.59 -6.00
CA ASN A 113 7.87 10.90 -6.61
C ASN A 113 7.63 9.38 -6.75
N ARG A 114 6.38 8.94 -6.64
CA ARG A 114 6.04 7.51 -6.69
C ARG A 114 5.97 7.01 -8.13
N LEU A 115 6.28 5.74 -8.28
CA LEU A 115 6.03 4.96 -9.48
C LEU A 115 4.94 3.92 -9.19
N PRO A 116 3.66 4.21 -9.47
CA PRO A 116 2.55 3.31 -9.12
C PRO A 116 2.74 1.89 -9.65
N ALA A 117 3.31 1.73 -10.85
CA ALA A 117 3.54 0.43 -11.47
C ALA A 117 4.57 -0.46 -10.76
N PHE A 118 5.36 0.07 -9.83
CA PHE A 118 6.39 -0.68 -9.09
C PHE A 118 6.27 -0.53 -7.57
N ASN A 119 5.22 0.10 -7.06
CA ASN A 119 5.07 0.44 -5.64
C ASN A 119 5.25 -0.75 -4.69
N ASN A 120 4.79 -1.95 -5.04
CA ASN A 120 4.89 -3.11 -4.15
C ASN A 120 6.34 -3.59 -3.95
N TYR A 121 7.23 -3.24 -4.88
CA TYR A 121 8.65 -3.61 -4.85
C TYR A 121 9.55 -2.52 -4.27
N ILE A 122 9.02 -1.31 -4.05
CA ILE A 122 9.76 -0.18 -3.46
C ILE A 122 9.36 -0.06 -1.99
N LYS A 123 10.34 -0.07 -1.09
CA LYS A 123 10.18 0.17 0.34
C LYS A 123 10.73 1.52 0.71
N THR A 124 9.89 2.39 1.25
CA THR A 124 10.23 3.74 1.70
C THR A 124 10.21 3.84 3.23
N GLU A 125 10.34 5.04 3.77
CA GLU A 125 10.25 5.29 5.20
C GLU A 125 8.98 4.75 5.85
N ASP A 126 7.85 4.79 5.11
CA ASP A 126 6.54 4.35 5.57
C ASP A 126 6.42 2.82 5.72
N ASP A 127 7.28 2.07 5.02
CA ASP A 127 7.29 0.60 5.02
C ASP A 127 8.26 0.01 6.06
N ILE A 128 9.04 0.85 6.74
CA ILE A 128 10.04 0.39 7.72
C ILE A 128 9.34 -0.06 8.99
N ILE A 129 9.55 -1.31 9.35
CA ILE A 129 9.00 -1.91 10.57
C ILE A 129 9.97 -1.74 11.73
N TYR A 130 9.44 -1.42 12.91
CA TYR A 130 10.16 -1.37 14.18
C TYR A 130 9.65 -2.49 15.08
N PRO A 131 10.31 -3.66 15.11
CA PRO A 131 9.86 -4.80 15.92
C PRO A 131 9.88 -4.48 17.41
N ILE A 132 8.87 -4.99 18.11
CA ILE A 132 8.80 -5.06 19.56
C ILE A 132 9.13 -6.50 19.93
N ILE A 133 10.34 -6.72 20.42
CA ILE A 133 10.87 -8.04 20.69
C ILE A 133 11.40 -8.10 22.12
N TYR A 134 11.30 -9.27 22.75
CA TYR A 134 11.87 -9.58 24.05
C TYR A 134 13.08 -10.51 23.96
N GLN A 135 13.31 -11.07 22.78
CA GLN A 135 14.42 -11.97 22.44
C GLN A 135 14.92 -11.66 21.03
N PRO A 136 16.17 -12.00 20.69
CA PRO A 136 16.63 -11.89 19.31
C PRO A 136 15.71 -12.63 18.34
N PHE A 137 15.32 -11.96 17.27
CA PHE A 137 14.38 -12.47 16.28
C PHE A 137 15.04 -12.48 14.90
N THR A 138 14.95 -13.61 14.20
CA THR A 138 15.36 -13.74 12.80
C THR A 138 14.27 -14.49 12.04
N GLU A 139 13.85 -13.97 10.91
CA GLU A 139 13.01 -14.71 9.95
C GLU A 139 13.74 -14.81 8.62
N ILE A 140 13.79 -16.02 8.07
CA ILE A 140 14.29 -16.32 6.74
C ILE A 140 13.12 -16.87 5.94
N ARG A 141 12.83 -16.23 4.82
CA ARG A 141 11.91 -16.74 3.79
C ARG A 141 12.75 -17.00 2.54
N TYR A 142 12.70 -18.21 2.05
CA TYR A 142 13.31 -18.55 0.78
C TYR A 142 12.34 -19.37 -0.05
N MET A 143 12.23 -19.00 -1.32
CA MET A 143 11.43 -19.72 -2.30
C MET A 143 12.23 -19.91 -3.57
N MET A 144 12.06 -21.06 -4.18
CA MET A 144 12.57 -21.42 -5.49
C MET A 144 11.44 -21.91 -6.37
N GLY A 145 11.32 -21.35 -7.55
CA GLY A 145 10.37 -21.73 -8.59
C GLY A 145 11.05 -22.34 -9.81
N GLY A 146 10.25 -22.69 -10.81
CA GLY A 146 10.73 -23.19 -12.10
C GLY A 146 11.69 -22.20 -12.78
N LYS A 147 12.57 -22.71 -13.65
CA LYS A 147 13.55 -21.92 -14.43
C LYS A 147 14.50 -21.07 -13.57
N LYS A 148 14.77 -21.46 -12.30
CA LYS A 148 15.64 -20.73 -11.34
C LYS A 148 15.03 -19.41 -10.79
N GLU A 149 13.71 -19.27 -10.77
CA GLU A 149 13.05 -18.20 -10.01
C GLU A 149 13.40 -18.32 -8.53
N GLN A 150 13.76 -17.20 -7.87
CA GLN A 150 14.19 -17.19 -6.48
C GLN A 150 13.68 -15.95 -5.77
N HIS A 151 13.18 -16.14 -4.56
CA HIS A 151 12.84 -15.06 -3.64
C HIS A 151 13.48 -15.34 -2.29
N LEU A 152 14.22 -14.37 -1.77
CA LEU A 152 14.83 -14.41 -0.45
C LEU A 152 14.42 -13.17 0.33
N ASN A 153 13.89 -13.36 1.52
CA ASN A 153 13.70 -12.28 2.49
C ASN A 153 14.33 -12.67 3.82
N LEU A 154 15.17 -11.81 4.35
CA LEU A 154 15.85 -11.95 5.63
C LEU A 154 15.47 -10.76 6.52
N LEU A 155 14.82 -11.03 7.64
CA LEU A 155 14.54 -10.06 8.69
C LEU A 155 15.27 -10.44 9.96
N PHE A 156 16.11 -9.55 10.45
CA PHE A 156 16.86 -9.71 11.71
C PHE A 156 16.56 -8.54 12.63
N SER A 157 16.28 -8.80 13.91
CA SER A 157 16.11 -7.77 14.93
C SER A 157 16.65 -8.23 16.28
N ARG A 158 17.39 -7.35 16.95
CA ARG A 158 18.01 -7.65 18.26
C ARG A 158 18.15 -6.38 19.10
N GLU A 159 17.98 -6.53 20.41
CA GLU A 159 18.47 -5.57 21.38
C GLU A 159 20.00 -5.74 21.50
N PHE A 160 20.74 -4.72 21.04
CA PHE A 160 22.20 -4.73 21.01
C PHE A 160 22.80 -4.18 22.32
N LEU A 161 22.22 -3.07 22.81
CA LEU A 161 22.48 -2.49 24.12
C LEU A 161 21.13 -2.25 24.79
N LYS A 162 21.12 -2.01 26.09
CA LYS A 162 19.88 -1.76 26.85
C LYS A 162 19.03 -0.68 26.17
N ASN A 163 17.83 -1.04 25.78
CA ASN A 163 16.87 -0.20 25.03
C ASN A 163 17.34 0.25 23.62
N LEU A 164 18.45 -0.30 23.09
CA LEU A 164 18.91 -0.06 21.73
C LEU A 164 18.61 -1.30 20.88
N PHE A 165 17.66 -1.17 19.98
CA PHE A 165 17.26 -2.21 19.04
C PHE A 165 17.78 -1.86 17.65
N ILE A 166 18.34 -2.87 16.98
CA ILE A 166 18.76 -2.78 15.57
C ILE A 166 17.94 -3.81 14.78
N THR A 167 17.41 -3.36 13.65
CA THR A 167 16.68 -4.22 12.72
C THR A 167 17.26 -4.07 11.33
N ILE A 168 17.45 -5.21 10.65
CA ILE A 168 17.90 -5.29 9.26
C ILE A 168 16.88 -6.12 8.50
N ASN A 169 16.44 -5.63 7.33
CA ASN A 169 15.62 -6.38 6.41
C ASN A 169 16.24 -6.34 5.02
N TYR A 170 16.45 -7.51 4.41
CA TYR A 170 17.03 -7.66 3.09
C TYR A 170 16.16 -8.56 2.24
N ASN A 171 15.90 -8.15 1.01
CA ASN A 171 15.09 -8.92 0.06
C ASN A 171 15.73 -8.95 -1.32
N ILE A 172 15.63 -10.10 -1.97
CA ILE A 172 15.92 -10.29 -3.40
C ILE A 172 14.77 -11.07 -4.01
N ASP A 173 14.17 -10.49 -5.05
CA ASP A 173 13.21 -11.15 -5.92
C ASP A 173 13.84 -11.26 -7.29
N PHE A 174 14.05 -12.48 -7.76
CA PHE A 174 14.62 -12.78 -9.06
C PHE A 174 13.66 -13.67 -9.85
N ALA A 175 13.17 -13.16 -10.96
CA ALA A 175 12.35 -13.91 -11.90
C ALA A 175 13.07 -13.96 -13.27
N PRO A 176 13.43 -15.16 -13.74
CA PRO A 176 14.08 -15.33 -15.03
C PRO A 176 13.10 -15.10 -16.18
N THR A 177 13.64 -14.95 -17.39
CA THR A 177 12.88 -14.79 -18.61
C THR A 177 11.92 -15.98 -18.85
N VAL A 178 10.65 -15.70 -19.05
CA VAL A 178 9.60 -16.64 -19.48
C VAL A 178 9.27 -16.44 -20.93
N TYR A 179 8.93 -15.22 -21.31
CA TYR A 179 8.93 -14.71 -22.68
C TYR A 179 10.24 -13.99 -22.93
N GLN A 180 10.65 -13.82 -24.18
CA GLN A 180 11.89 -13.10 -24.49
C GLN A 180 11.95 -11.76 -23.73
N TYR A 181 13.12 -11.40 -23.21
CA TYR A 181 13.40 -10.12 -22.56
C TYR A 181 12.41 -9.70 -21.45
N SER A 182 12.07 -10.63 -20.57
CA SER A 182 11.14 -10.39 -19.45
C SER A 182 11.76 -10.67 -18.06
N LYS A 183 13.08 -10.68 -17.96
CA LYS A 183 13.78 -10.88 -16.68
C LYS A 183 13.51 -9.73 -15.71
N ALA A 184 13.25 -10.04 -14.44
CA ALA A 184 13.13 -9.07 -13.36
C ALA A 184 14.07 -9.41 -12.20
N GLN A 185 14.71 -8.39 -11.64
CA GLN A 185 15.51 -8.50 -10.43
C GLN A 185 15.26 -7.29 -9.53
N ASN A 186 14.59 -7.50 -8.42
CA ASN A 186 14.26 -6.48 -7.45
C ASN A 186 14.98 -6.77 -6.13
N THR A 187 15.60 -5.76 -5.56
CA THR A 187 16.25 -5.87 -4.26
C THR A 187 15.87 -4.69 -3.39
N TYR A 188 15.65 -4.95 -2.12
CA TYR A 188 15.64 -3.88 -1.13
C TYR A 188 16.45 -4.24 0.10
N PHE A 189 17.04 -3.23 0.70
CA PHE A 189 17.72 -3.29 1.97
C PHE A 189 17.21 -2.19 2.87
N THR A 190 16.81 -2.54 4.09
CA THR A 190 16.49 -1.55 5.12
C THR A 190 17.26 -1.86 6.39
N ALA A 191 17.79 -0.83 7.02
CA ALA A 191 18.39 -0.92 8.34
C ALA A 191 17.81 0.18 9.22
N ASN A 192 17.39 -0.16 10.41
CA ASN A 192 16.91 0.84 11.35
C ASN A 192 17.42 0.59 12.76
N LEU A 193 17.47 1.65 13.54
CA LEU A 193 17.77 1.62 14.95
C LEU A 193 16.65 2.32 15.74
N ARG A 194 16.41 1.84 16.95
CA ARG A 194 15.49 2.44 17.90
C ARG A 194 16.13 2.43 19.27
N TRP A 195 16.22 3.61 19.88
CA TRP A 195 16.72 3.76 21.23
C TRP A 195 15.84 4.73 22.03
N ASN A 196 15.69 4.45 23.31
CA ASN A 196 15.03 5.35 24.25
C ASN A 196 15.68 5.31 25.62
N THR A 197 15.63 6.44 26.31
CA THR A 197 16.09 6.53 27.68
C THR A 197 15.27 5.62 28.61
N PRO A 198 15.86 5.09 29.69
CA PRO A 198 15.14 4.23 30.64
C PRO A 198 13.88 4.87 31.23
N ASN A 199 13.89 6.18 31.41
CA ASN A 199 12.74 6.95 31.88
C ASN A 199 11.77 7.36 30.74
N GLN A 200 12.03 6.91 29.49
CA GLN A 200 11.25 7.22 28.29
C GLN A 200 11.02 8.72 28.03
N ARG A 201 11.86 9.59 28.60
CA ARG A 201 11.76 11.03 28.40
C ARG A 201 12.19 11.45 27.01
N TYR A 202 13.18 10.74 26.48
CA TYR A 202 13.70 10.95 25.14
C TYR A 202 13.85 9.63 24.41
N GLY A 203 13.59 9.65 23.11
CA GLY A 203 13.82 8.51 22.23
C GLY A 203 14.15 8.95 20.83
N ILE A 204 14.86 8.09 20.11
CA ILE A 204 15.28 8.31 18.73
C ILE A 204 15.10 7.02 17.92
N THR A 205 14.60 7.16 16.69
CA THR A 205 14.70 6.13 15.65
C THR A 205 15.49 6.70 14.49
N GLY A 206 16.37 5.90 13.91
CA GLY A 206 17.06 6.22 12.67
C GLY A 206 16.82 5.12 11.67
N TYR A 207 16.82 5.45 10.38
CA TYR A 207 16.62 4.48 9.32
C TYR A 207 17.45 4.80 8.08
N TYR A 208 17.72 3.75 7.32
CA TYR A 208 18.26 3.78 5.98
C TYR A 208 17.51 2.76 5.13
N PHE A 209 17.20 3.11 3.89
CA PHE A 209 16.68 2.17 2.90
C PHE A 209 17.34 2.36 1.54
N HIS A 210 17.44 1.25 0.80
CA HIS A 210 17.92 1.22 -0.57
C HIS A 210 17.14 0.19 -1.36
N ASN A 211 16.55 0.63 -2.47
CA ASN A 211 15.85 -0.21 -3.42
C ASN A 211 16.55 -0.16 -4.77
N LYS A 212 16.64 -1.30 -5.45
CA LYS A 212 17.07 -1.42 -6.83
C LYS A 212 16.11 -2.34 -7.56
N ILE A 213 15.46 -1.84 -8.59
CA ILE A 213 14.62 -2.60 -9.52
C ILE A 213 15.33 -2.56 -10.86
N ASP A 214 15.58 -3.73 -11.45
CA ASP A 214 16.31 -3.91 -12.71
C ASP A 214 15.52 -4.90 -13.56
N VAL A 215 14.74 -4.40 -14.51
CA VAL A 215 13.78 -5.19 -15.27
C VAL A 215 13.98 -5.00 -16.76
N GLN A 216 14.00 -6.11 -17.49
CA GLN A 216 13.93 -6.11 -18.95
C GLN A 216 12.49 -5.86 -19.37
N GLU A 217 12.34 -5.02 -20.38
CA GLU A 217 11.05 -4.61 -20.92
C GLU A 217 10.92 -5.13 -22.35
N ASN A 218 10.00 -6.06 -22.56
CA ASN A 218 9.79 -6.63 -23.88
C ASN A 218 8.70 -5.97 -24.72
N GLY A 219 7.92 -5.04 -24.12
CA GLY A 219 6.83 -4.34 -24.81
C GLY A 219 5.65 -5.23 -25.21
N GLY A 220 5.56 -6.46 -24.68
CA GLY A 220 4.57 -7.46 -25.08
C GLY A 220 4.93 -8.22 -26.35
N ILE A 221 4.15 -9.24 -26.70
CA ILE A 221 4.32 -10.01 -27.94
C ILE A 221 3.82 -9.20 -29.15
N VAL A 222 4.42 -9.43 -30.32
CA VAL A 222 4.10 -8.69 -31.56
C VAL A 222 2.73 -9.07 -32.11
N ASP A 223 2.39 -10.35 -32.07
CA ASP A 223 1.12 -10.89 -32.61
C ASP A 223 0.47 -11.82 -31.61
N ASP A 224 -0.67 -11.41 -31.08
CA ASP A 224 -1.44 -12.17 -30.10
C ASP A 224 -1.95 -13.51 -30.65
N ASN A 225 -2.18 -13.61 -31.98
CA ASN A 225 -2.68 -14.82 -32.60
C ASN A 225 -1.65 -15.97 -32.54
N VAL A 226 -0.35 -15.65 -32.56
CA VAL A 226 0.72 -16.65 -32.39
C VAL A 226 0.57 -17.40 -31.06
N PHE A 227 0.14 -16.70 -30.02
CA PHE A 227 -0.12 -17.28 -28.71
C PHE A 227 -1.52 -17.91 -28.61
N ILE A 228 -2.55 -17.27 -29.17
CA ILE A 228 -3.94 -17.76 -29.15
C ILE A 228 -4.08 -19.04 -29.94
N ASP A 229 -3.51 -19.15 -31.12
CA ASP A 229 -3.67 -20.27 -32.05
C ASP A 229 -2.62 -21.39 -31.84
N LEU A 230 -1.73 -21.27 -30.82
CA LEU A 230 -0.62 -22.20 -30.59
C LEU A 230 0.27 -22.42 -31.84
N ILE A 231 0.51 -21.39 -32.62
CA ILE A 231 1.43 -21.45 -33.77
C ILE A 231 2.85 -21.77 -33.27
N GLU A 232 3.19 -21.28 -32.07
CA GLU A 232 4.46 -21.55 -31.42
C GLU A 232 4.24 -22.07 -29.98
N GLU A 233 4.72 -23.29 -29.72
CA GLU A 233 4.62 -23.92 -28.41
C GLU A 233 5.69 -23.41 -27.44
N ASP A 234 6.90 -23.08 -27.96
CA ASP A 234 7.97 -22.54 -27.12
C ASP A 234 7.84 -21.03 -26.97
N LYS A 235 7.32 -20.61 -25.83
CA LYS A 235 7.10 -19.20 -25.48
C LYS A 235 8.39 -18.37 -25.48
N THR A 236 9.55 -19.01 -25.41
CA THR A 236 10.84 -18.30 -25.42
C THR A 236 11.27 -17.81 -26.80
N VAL A 237 10.62 -18.26 -27.88
CA VAL A 237 10.89 -17.86 -29.26
C VAL A 237 9.83 -16.93 -29.84
N ILE A 238 8.70 -16.73 -29.15
CA ILE A 238 7.65 -15.79 -29.58
C ILE A 238 8.26 -14.38 -29.69
N ALA A 239 8.06 -13.74 -30.84
CA ALA A 239 8.58 -12.40 -31.11
C ALA A 239 7.95 -11.36 -30.20
N VAL A 240 8.75 -10.45 -29.68
CA VAL A 240 8.36 -9.35 -28.78
C VAL A 240 8.72 -8.00 -29.39
N ASN A 241 7.99 -6.95 -28.99
CA ASN A 241 8.15 -5.61 -29.53
C ASN A 241 9.51 -4.98 -29.21
N LEU A 242 10.03 -5.19 -27.99
CA LEU A 242 11.30 -4.62 -27.55
C LEU A 242 12.30 -5.71 -27.17
N GLN A 243 13.51 -5.63 -27.72
CA GLN A 243 14.53 -6.66 -27.53
C GLN A 243 15.65 -6.24 -26.59
N GLN A 244 15.92 -4.95 -26.45
CA GLN A 244 17.05 -4.42 -25.68
C GLN A 244 16.62 -3.29 -24.73
N ALA A 245 15.35 -3.25 -24.39
CA ALA A 245 14.82 -2.25 -23.46
C ALA A 245 14.94 -2.71 -22.00
N ASN A 246 15.24 -1.77 -21.10
CA ASN A 246 15.43 -2.02 -19.67
C ASN A 246 15.01 -0.82 -18.84
N ASN A 247 14.37 -1.07 -17.70
CA ASN A 247 14.11 -0.11 -16.65
C ASN A 247 15.00 -0.38 -15.44
N LEU A 248 15.77 0.63 -15.04
CA LEU A 248 16.55 0.63 -13.80
C LEU A 248 16.03 1.72 -12.86
N ILE A 249 15.46 1.30 -11.74
CA ILE A 249 14.92 2.20 -10.72
C ILE A 249 15.76 2.04 -9.46
N LYS A 250 16.27 3.15 -8.92
CA LYS A 250 16.97 3.20 -7.63
C LYS A 250 16.31 4.23 -6.73
N VAL A 251 15.92 3.81 -5.54
CA VAL A 251 15.32 4.67 -4.51
C VAL A 251 16.05 4.43 -3.21
N SER A 252 16.68 5.47 -2.67
CA SER A 252 17.44 5.38 -1.42
C SER A 252 17.09 6.54 -0.52
N GLY A 253 17.12 6.32 0.77
CA GLY A 253 16.88 7.37 1.73
C GLY A 253 17.36 7.02 3.13
N PHE A 254 17.45 8.02 3.94
CA PHE A 254 17.73 7.91 5.36
C PHE A 254 17.01 9.00 6.13
N GLY A 255 16.81 8.77 7.40
CA GLY A 255 16.23 9.78 8.27
C GLY A 255 16.27 9.41 9.72
N LEU A 256 15.76 10.31 10.51
CA LEU A 256 15.64 10.13 11.94
C LEU A 256 14.32 10.74 12.46
N ASN A 257 13.76 10.09 13.48
CA ASN A 257 12.66 10.63 14.25
C ASN A 257 13.07 10.63 15.71
N GLN A 258 12.84 11.74 16.40
CA GLN A 258 13.15 11.85 17.82
C GLN A 258 12.01 12.51 18.57
N TYR A 259 11.83 12.13 19.82
CA TYR A 259 10.84 12.73 20.67
C TYR A 259 11.42 13.16 22.01
N PHE A 260 10.79 14.18 22.57
CA PHE A 260 11.05 14.65 23.91
C PHE A 260 9.73 14.89 24.66
N ASN A 261 9.56 14.22 25.82
CA ASN A 261 8.43 14.48 26.71
C ASN A 261 8.74 15.69 27.60
N ILE A 262 7.92 16.75 27.50
CA ILE A 262 8.18 18.05 28.12
C ILE A 262 8.20 17.96 29.65
N LEU A 263 7.33 17.16 30.25
CA LEU A 263 7.35 16.86 31.69
C LEU A 263 7.40 15.35 31.91
N SER A 264 8.40 14.92 32.68
CA SER A 264 8.47 13.54 33.15
C SER A 264 7.68 13.42 34.46
N PRO A 265 6.79 12.45 34.61
CA PRO A 265 6.22 12.18 35.91
C PRO A 265 7.35 11.78 36.86
N ARG A 266 7.43 12.41 38.00
CA ARG A 266 8.30 11.95 39.09
C ARG A 266 7.87 10.55 39.47
N ALA A 267 8.78 9.60 39.55
CA ALA A 267 8.50 8.27 40.03
C ALA A 267 7.68 8.39 41.33
N GLU A 268 6.51 7.77 41.36
CA GLU A 268 5.70 7.73 42.60
C GLU A 268 6.51 6.97 43.63
N LYS A 269 7.05 7.66 44.64
CA LYS A 269 7.36 7.03 45.91
C LYS A 269 6.02 6.57 46.46
N LYS A 270 5.88 5.27 46.73
CA LYS A 270 4.78 4.73 47.53
C LYS A 270 4.89 5.38 48.92
N ASP A 271 4.13 6.42 49.10
CA ASP A 271 3.91 7.00 50.44
C ASP A 271 2.44 6.74 50.78
N ASP A 272 2.27 5.96 51.81
CA ASP A 272 0.97 5.54 52.41
C ASP A 272 0.33 6.71 53.19
N SER A 273 0.07 7.83 52.58
CA SER A 273 -0.72 8.87 53.23
C SER A 273 -1.79 9.45 52.32
N LEU A 274 -2.99 9.44 52.86
CA LEU A 274 -4.23 10.07 52.39
C LEU A 274 -4.02 11.55 52.01
N THR A 275 -3.46 11.85 50.84
CA THR A 275 -3.36 13.21 50.32
C THR A 275 -3.85 13.29 48.89
N THR A 276 -4.79 14.20 48.71
CA THR A 276 -5.40 14.65 47.45
C THR A 276 -4.43 14.58 46.28
N LYS A 277 -4.72 13.73 45.30
CA LYS A 277 -4.01 13.63 44.04
C LYS A 277 -4.07 14.99 43.33
N LYS A 278 -3.00 15.80 43.40
CA LYS A 278 -2.84 16.94 42.54
C LYS A 278 -2.73 16.41 41.11
N ARG A 279 -3.71 16.72 40.26
CA ARG A 279 -3.64 16.47 38.81
C ARG A 279 -2.39 17.15 38.26
N LYS A 280 -1.37 16.39 37.89
CA LYS A 280 -0.21 16.93 37.16
C LYS A 280 -0.65 17.24 35.74
N ILE A 281 -0.44 18.47 35.31
CA ILE A 281 -0.63 18.91 33.93
C ILE A 281 0.54 18.30 33.12
N GLU A 282 0.24 17.39 32.22
CA GLU A 282 1.21 16.87 31.27
C GLU A 282 1.23 17.82 30.06
N LEU A 283 2.38 18.42 29.75
CA LEU A 283 2.54 19.38 28.66
C LEU A 283 2.77 18.70 27.28
N GLY A 284 2.65 17.35 27.23
CA GLY A 284 2.74 16.60 26.01
C GLY A 284 4.16 16.28 25.56
N ARG A 285 4.29 15.98 24.27
CA ARG A 285 5.50 15.52 23.59
C ARG A 285 5.78 16.39 22.38
N ILE A 286 7.05 16.74 22.17
CA ILE A 286 7.54 17.28 20.90
C ILE A 286 8.25 16.18 20.16
N ASN A 287 7.94 16.01 18.88
CA ASN A 287 8.66 15.15 17.95
C ASN A 287 9.33 16.02 16.87
N TYR A 288 10.50 15.62 16.44
CA TYR A 288 11.17 16.12 15.26
C TYR A 288 11.49 14.97 14.32
N SER A 289 11.14 15.10 13.05
CA SER A 289 11.40 14.14 11.99
C SER A 289 12.19 14.80 10.88
N PHE A 290 13.26 14.14 10.47
CA PHE A 290 14.08 14.49 9.32
C PHE A 290 14.12 13.31 8.37
N GLY A 291 13.94 13.57 7.07
CA GLY A 291 14.05 12.57 6.01
C GLY A 291 14.78 13.13 4.80
N TYR A 292 15.64 12.31 4.21
CA TYR A 292 16.26 12.53 2.91
C TYR A 292 15.99 11.33 2.02
N GLN A 293 15.54 11.57 0.80
CA GLN A 293 15.31 10.54 -0.21
C GLN A 293 15.85 11.02 -1.55
N GLN A 294 16.47 10.09 -2.27
CA GLN A 294 16.88 10.30 -3.67
C GLN A 294 16.33 9.19 -4.55
N ASN A 295 15.93 9.57 -5.75
CA ASN A 295 15.36 8.66 -6.74
C ASN A 295 16.10 8.84 -8.06
N LYS A 296 16.42 7.73 -8.71
CA LYS A 296 16.97 7.71 -10.05
C LYS A 296 16.22 6.68 -10.88
N TYR A 297 15.62 7.13 -11.96
CA TYR A 297 14.91 6.30 -12.93
C TYR A 297 15.63 6.37 -14.27
N VAL A 298 15.96 5.22 -14.83
CA VAL A 298 16.61 5.14 -16.14
C VAL A 298 15.82 4.17 -16.99
N TYR A 299 15.35 4.65 -18.13
CA TYR A 299 14.87 3.81 -19.22
C TYR A 299 15.91 3.81 -20.31
N SER A 300 16.28 2.64 -20.81
CA SER A 300 17.20 2.51 -21.92
C SER A 300 16.68 1.48 -22.92
N ASP A 301 16.77 1.80 -24.21
CA ASP A 301 16.50 0.87 -25.32
C ASP A 301 17.60 1.05 -26.37
N LYS A 302 18.37 -0.01 -26.62
CA LYS A 302 19.50 0.02 -27.53
C LYS A 302 19.14 -0.31 -28.98
N ASN A 303 17.89 -0.69 -29.22
CA ASN A 303 17.36 -1.00 -30.53
C ASN A 303 15.89 -0.61 -30.60
N PRO A 304 15.56 0.71 -30.49
CA PRO A 304 14.20 1.16 -30.41
C PRO A 304 13.41 0.88 -31.70
N LEU A 305 12.23 0.27 -31.53
CA LEU A 305 11.28 0.09 -32.63
C LEU A 305 10.38 1.33 -32.70
N SER A 306 10.56 2.16 -33.70
CA SER A 306 9.85 3.43 -33.86
C SER A 306 8.31 3.27 -33.90
N SER A 307 7.81 2.17 -34.46
CA SER A 307 6.38 1.86 -34.52
C SER A 307 5.78 1.48 -33.15
N PHE A 308 6.59 1.13 -32.17
CA PHE A 308 6.13 0.81 -30.81
C PHE A 308 5.84 2.06 -29.98
N TYR A 309 6.64 3.11 -30.15
CA TYR A 309 6.46 4.36 -29.42
C TYR A 309 5.47 5.24 -30.20
N GLN A 310 4.26 5.34 -29.71
CA GLN A 310 3.14 6.02 -30.39
C GLN A 310 3.28 7.53 -30.51
N SER A 311 4.13 8.15 -29.73
CA SER A 311 4.33 9.59 -29.72
C SER A 311 5.42 10.00 -30.71
N HIS A 312 5.04 10.53 -31.84
CA HIS A 312 5.92 10.81 -32.96
C HIS A 312 6.47 12.25 -32.98
N ASP A 313 6.27 13.03 -31.92
CA ASP A 313 6.52 14.46 -31.99
C ASP A 313 8.00 14.83 -32.01
N THR A 314 8.89 14.03 -31.44
CA THR A 314 10.35 14.24 -31.58
C THR A 314 11.15 13.05 -31.06
N VAL A 315 11.63 12.23 -31.92
CA VAL A 315 12.72 11.32 -31.60
C VAL A 315 14.00 12.16 -31.56
N ILE A 316 14.61 12.28 -30.38
CA ILE A 316 15.90 12.97 -30.21
C ILE A 316 17.02 12.11 -30.80
N ASP A 317 17.01 10.81 -30.49
CA ASP A 317 17.92 9.80 -30.99
C ASP A 317 17.12 8.59 -31.52
N SER A 318 17.24 8.31 -32.81
CA SER A 318 16.57 7.18 -33.47
C SER A 318 17.32 5.86 -33.35
N VAL A 319 18.59 5.88 -32.90
CA VAL A 319 19.42 4.69 -32.76
C VAL A 319 19.34 4.10 -31.36
N MET A 320 19.21 4.95 -30.35
CA MET A 320 19.20 4.53 -28.96
C MET A 320 18.31 5.45 -28.11
N THR A 321 17.53 4.88 -27.21
CA THR A 321 16.86 5.63 -26.16
C THR A 321 17.62 5.52 -24.85
N PHE A 322 17.85 6.66 -24.19
CA PHE A 322 18.41 6.71 -22.84
C PHE A 322 17.81 7.89 -22.07
N ASP A 323 16.75 7.60 -21.32
CA ASP A 323 16.04 8.60 -20.52
C ASP A 323 16.39 8.42 -19.05
N SER A 324 16.96 9.46 -18.44
CA SER A 324 17.36 9.44 -17.02
C SER A 324 16.71 10.58 -16.26
N ILE A 325 16.01 10.25 -15.19
CA ILE A 325 15.35 11.19 -14.28
C ILE A 325 16.00 11.06 -12.91
N TYR A 326 16.35 12.19 -12.31
CA TYR A 326 16.89 12.23 -10.95
C TYR A 326 16.15 13.28 -10.13
N PHE A 327 15.81 12.93 -8.92
CA PHE A 327 15.30 13.90 -7.93
C PHE A 327 15.69 13.50 -6.51
N HIS A 328 15.73 14.50 -5.65
CA HIS A 328 15.89 14.28 -4.21
C HIS A 328 14.90 15.15 -3.43
N THR A 329 14.52 14.66 -2.28
CA THR A 329 13.57 15.29 -1.37
C THR A 329 14.15 15.36 0.03
N ILE A 330 14.03 16.52 0.66
CA ILE A 330 14.38 16.76 2.06
C ILE A 330 13.09 17.13 2.80
N LYS A 331 12.82 16.42 3.90
CA LYS A 331 11.64 16.63 4.72
C LYS A 331 12.05 16.99 6.15
N ASN A 332 11.43 18.01 6.71
CA ASN A 332 11.59 18.39 8.10
C ASN A 332 10.22 18.63 8.72
N PHE A 333 9.93 17.96 9.84
CA PHE A 333 8.66 18.11 10.55
C PHE A 333 8.90 18.27 12.04
N ILE A 334 8.19 19.21 12.64
CA ILE A 334 8.08 19.36 14.09
C ILE A 334 6.61 19.17 14.44
N THR A 335 6.33 18.23 15.34
CA THR A 335 4.97 18.00 15.82
C THR A 335 4.93 18.06 17.34
N TRP A 336 3.88 18.65 17.87
CA TRP A 336 3.53 18.57 19.27
C TRP A 336 2.28 17.70 19.43
N ASN A 337 2.23 16.88 20.47
CA ASN A 337 1.04 16.10 20.77
C ASN A 337 0.80 15.94 22.28
N THR A 338 -0.43 15.56 22.61
CA THR A 338 -0.88 15.38 23.99
C THR A 338 -0.45 14.06 24.62
N LEU A 339 0.27 13.20 23.90
CA LEU A 339 0.87 11.99 24.43
C LEU A 339 1.97 12.36 25.42
N GLY A 340 1.57 12.70 26.62
CA GLY A 340 2.50 12.77 27.73
C GLY A 340 3.10 11.40 28.04
N TYR A 341 3.84 11.33 29.14
CA TYR A 341 4.41 10.11 29.63
C TYR A 341 3.31 9.23 30.29
N LYS A 342 2.41 8.65 29.49
CA LYS A 342 1.53 7.58 30.00
C LYS A 342 2.00 6.23 29.49
N LYS A 343 2.20 5.28 30.43
CA LYS A 343 2.32 3.86 30.10
C LYS A 343 1.15 3.47 29.20
N PHE A 344 1.44 2.72 28.15
CA PHE A 344 0.48 2.02 27.29
C PHE A 344 -0.90 1.86 27.90
N HIS A 345 -1.86 2.67 27.51
CA HIS A 345 -3.24 2.47 27.86
C HIS A 345 -4.12 2.75 26.67
N ASN A 346 -4.94 1.78 26.33
CA ASN A 346 -6.02 1.92 25.35
C ASN A 346 -7.08 2.97 25.76
N ASP A 347 -6.90 3.60 26.91
CA ASP A 347 -7.84 4.54 27.55
C ASP A 347 -7.40 6.00 27.39
N ILE A 348 -6.77 6.39 26.29
CA ILE A 348 -6.55 7.81 26.01
C ILE A 348 -7.89 8.40 25.56
N PRO A 349 -8.61 9.18 26.42
CA PRO A 349 -9.92 9.72 26.05
C PRO A 349 -9.81 10.75 24.93
N PHE A 350 -8.66 11.39 24.81
CA PHE A 350 -8.38 12.44 23.84
C PHE A 350 -6.90 12.49 23.47
N TYR A 351 -6.63 12.57 22.17
CA TYR A 351 -5.31 12.77 21.63
C TYR A 351 -5.37 13.86 20.58
N LEU A 352 -4.49 14.84 20.66
CA LEU A 352 -4.34 15.94 19.70
C LEU A 352 -2.89 15.97 19.23
N THR A 353 -2.68 16.12 17.94
CA THR A 353 -1.40 16.41 17.31
C THR A 353 -1.52 17.68 16.50
N LEU A 354 -0.52 18.55 16.59
CA LEU A 354 -0.35 19.72 15.76
C LEU A 354 1.10 19.71 15.24
N GLY A 355 1.29 20.04 13.98
CA GLY A 355 2.61 20.03 13.39
C GLY A 355 2.78 21.05 12.29
N ILE A 356 4.03 21.36 12.07
CA ILE A 356 4.52 22.17 10.95
C ILE A 356 5.63 21.42 10.25
N GLY A 357 5.72 21.55 8.94
CA GLY A 357 6.74 20.89 8.15
C GLY A 357 7.18 21.71 6.96
N HIS A 358 8.35 21.37 6.49
CA HIS A 358 8.91 21.88 5.25
C HIS A 358 9.40 20.72 4.41
N CYS A 359 9.00 20.68 3.16
CA CYS A 359 9.47 19.71 2.17
C CYS A 359 10.12 20.47 1.03
N TYR A 360 11.37 20.12 0.74
CA TYR A 360 12.09 20.60 -0.43
C TYR A 360 12.38 19.45 -1.36
N SER A 361 12.06 19.58 -2.63
CA SER A 361 12.35 18.59 -3.66
C SER A 361 12.99 19.27 -4.86
N HIS A 362 14.11 18.70 -5.32
CA HIS A 362 14.77 19.12 -6.53
C HIS A 362 14.60 18.03 -7.60
N HIS A 363 14.01 18.38 -8.70
CA HIS A 363 13.89 17.55 -9.90
C HIS A 363 14.91 18.01 -10.94
N ALA A 364 15.93 17.19 -11.21
CA ALA A 364 16.81 17.40 -12.34
C ALA A 364 16.14 16.79 -13.57
N GLY A 365 15.65 17.62 -14.45
CA GLY A 365 15.01 17.22 -15.69
C GLY A 365 15.93 16.46 -16.66
N TYR A 366 15.45 16.26 -17.88
CA TYR A 366 16.25 15.66 -18.95
C TYR A 366 17.49 16.52 -19.24
N LYS A 367 18.66 15.88 -19.24
CA LYS A 367 19.91 16.52 -19.65
C LYS A 367 20.15 16.28 -21.13
N ASP A 368 20.09 17.32 -21.94
CA ASP A 368 20.57 17.26 -23.32
C ASP A 368 22.09 17.11 -23.31
N LEU A 369 22.59 16.03 -23.91
CA LEU A 369 24.01 15.72 -23.97
C LEU A 369 24.77 16.60 -24.96
N ILE A 370 24.07 17.25 -25.90
CA ILE A 370 24.65 18.13 -26.92
C ILE A 370 24.82 19.55 -26.39
N THR A 371 23.75 20.11 -25.84
CA THR A 371 23.74 21.47 -25.30
C THR A 371 24.21 21.54 -23.84
N ASN A 372 24.27 20.39 -23.14
CA ASN A 372 24.58 20.27 -21.73
C ASN A 372 23.56 21.02 -20.82
N GLU A 373 22.38 21.34 -21.33
CA GLU A 373 21.29 22.00 -20.65
C GLU A 373 20.32 20.99 -20.06
N TYR A 374 19.65 21.37 -18.96
CA TYR A 374 18.59 20.58 -18.35
C TYR A 374 17.23 21.16 -18.73
N PHE A 375 16.36 20.34 -19.32
CA PHE A 375 14.96 20.69 -19.60
C PHE A 375 14.05 20.14 -18.51
N GLY A 376 13.12 20.97 -18.00
CA GLY A 376 12.19 20.58 -16.96
C GLY A 376 12.81 20.38 -15.57
N SER A 377 13.96 21.04 -15.31
CA SER A 377 14.49 21.11 -13.94
C SER A 377 13.65 22.06 -13.09
N HIS A 378 13.18 21.60 -11.94
CA HIS A 378 12.36 22.38 -11.02
C HIS A 378 12.73 22.14 -9.57
N ASP A 379 12.61 23.22 -8.78
CA ASP A 379 12.69 23.21 -7.33
C ASP A 379 11.29 23.38 -6.75
N TYR A 380 10.90 22.47 -5.89
CA TYR A 380 9.62 22.49 -5.18
C TYR A 380 9.91 22.71 -3.70
N SER A 381 9.32 23.72 -3.13
CA SER A 381 9.48 24.06 -1.70
C SER A 381 8.11 24.30 -1.12
N ASP A 382 7.67 23.46 -0.19
CA ASP A 382 6.34 23.50 0.37
C ASP A 382 6.39 23.58 1.89
N PHE A 383 5.73 24.56 2.45
CA PHE A 383 5.46 24.68 3.87
C PHE A 383 4.06 24.13 4.18
N ARG A 384 3.99 23.23 5.15
CA ARG A 384 2.74 22.54 5.47
C ARG A 384 2.45 22.53 6.95
N VAL A 385 1.17 22.49 7.26
CA VAL A 385 0.64 22.30 8.61
C VAL A 385 -0.16 21.02 8.66
N ASN A 386 -0.09 20.30 9.77
CA ASN A 386 -0.89 19.12 9.99
C ASN A 386 -1.53 19.15 11.38
N ALA A 387 -2.72 18.59 11.46
CA ALA A 387 -3.46 18.41 12.71
C ALA A 387 -4.07 17.00 12.74
N GLY A 388 -4.02 16.37 13.91
CA GLY A 388 -4.62 15.04 14.10
C GLY A 388 -5.36 15.01 15.43
N ILE A 389 -6.51 14.34 15.44
CA ILE A 389 -7.34 14.19 16.63
C ILE A 389 -7.84 12.75 16.76
N ILE A 390 -7.82 12.22 17.99
CA ILE A 390 -8.51 10.98 18.36
C ILE A 390 -9.33 11.26 19.59
N ILE A 391 -10.62 10.95 19.54
CA ILE A 391 -11.55 11.10 20.65
C ILE A 391 -12.23 9.76 20.89
N ASN A 392 -12.11 9.23 22.10
CA ASN A 392 -12.83 8.04 22.54
C ASN A 392 -13.98 8.49 23.43
N LEU A 393 -15.22 8.39 22.92
CA LEU A 393 -16.45 8.76 23.62
C LEU A 393 -17.14 7.51 24.16
N PHE A 394 -17.54 7.57 25.42
CA PHE A 394 -18.39 6.53 26.08
C PHE A 394 -17.85 5.10 25.94
N LYS A 395 -16.53 4.91 25.69
CA LYS A 395 -15.88 3.61 25.48
C LYS A 395 -16.45 2.77 24.29
N SER A 396 -17.44 3.30 23.59
CA SER A 396 -18.09 2.63 22.46
C SER A 396 -17.89 3.33 21.14
N THR A 397 -17.44 4.58 21.15
CA THR A 397 -17.28 5.40 19.96
C THR A 397 -15.88 5.95 19.88
N ARG A 398 -15.24 5.78 18.75
CA ARG A 398 -13.94 6.39 18.44
C ARG A 398 -14.08 7.27 17.22
N LEU A 399 -13.64 8.51 17.35
CA LEU A 399 -13.49 9.46 16.26
C LEU A 399 -12.00 9.66 16.01
N THR A 400 -11.57 9.52 14.78
CA THR A 400 -10.21 9.82 14.36
C THR A 400 -10.28 10.82 13.21
N GLY A 401 -9.51 11.89 13.26
CA GLY A 401 -9.38 12.86 12.18
C GLY A 401 -7.92 13.22 11.98
N ASN A 402 -7.50 13.37 10.73
CA ASN A 402 -6.19 13.88 10.36
C ASN A 402 -6.37 14.85 9.19
N GLY A 403 -5.71 15.99 9.24
CA GLY A 403 -5.69 16.95 8.17
C GLY A 403 -4.28 17.45 7.93
N GLU A 404 -3.95 17.68 6.69
CA GLU A 404 -2.72 18.30 6.24
C GLU A 404 -3.05 19.33 5.16
N LEU A 405 -2.39 20.48 5.21
CA LEU A 405 -2.57 21.61 4.29
C LEU A 405 -1.20 22.20 3.95
N ILE A 406 -0.94 22.42 2.68
CA ILE A 406 0.20 23.21 2.21
C ILE A 406 -0.20 24.67 2.21
N ILE A 407 0.43 25.45 3.11
CA ILE A 407 0.09 26.84 3.34
C ILE A 407 0.88 27.81 2.47
N ASP A 408 2.05 27.38 2.01
CA ASP A 408 2.93 28.21 1.17
C ASP A 408 3.84 27.31 0.34
N GLY A 409 4.25 27.78 -0.83
CA GLY A 409 5.13 27.08 -1.76
C GLY A 409 4.48 26.77 -3.10
N TYR A 410 5.09 25.86 -3.85
CA TYR A 410 4.65 25.52 -5.22
C TYR A 410 3.24 24.91 -5.22
N HIS A 411 2.94 24.02 -4.28
CA HIS A 411 1.66 23.33 -4.17
C HIS A 411 0.74 23.98 -3.12
N ALA A 412 0.87 25.29 -2.90
CA ALA A 412 0.04 26.00 -1.91
C ALA A 412 -1.46 25.83 -2.19
N GLY A 413 -2.22 25.47 -1.17
CA GLY A 413 -3.64 25.19 -1.25
C GLY A 413 -3.99 23.70 -1.46
N ASP A 414 -3.00 22.82 -1.64
CA ASP A 414 -3.23 21.38 -1.58
C ASP A 414 -3.53 20.96 -0.15
N PHE A 415 -4.52 20.10 0.02
CA PHE A 415 -4.88 19.57 1.33
C PHE A 415 -5.39 18.14 1.26
N ASN A 416 -5.29 17.44 2.39
CA ASN A 416 -5.88 16.14 2.59
C ASN A 416 -6.49 16.05 3.99
N ILE A 417 -7.76 15.67 4.07
CA ILE A 417 -8.50 15.50 5.32
C ILE A 417 -9.07 14.09 5.35
N ILE A 418 -8.68 13.31 6.36
CA ILE A 418 -9.16 11.94 6.58
C ILE A 418 -9.89 11.89 7.91
N GLY A 419 -11.08 11.29 7.92
CA GLY A 419 -11.87 11.05 9.12
C GLY A 419 -12.32 9.60 9.22
N GLU A 420 -12.32 9.03 10.42
CA GLU A 420 -12.94 7.75 10.74
C GLU A 420 -13.88 7.93 11.92
N TRP A 421 -15.10 7.47 11.81
CA TRP A 421 -16.01 7.24 12.89
C TRP A 421 -16.22 5.75 13.08
N ARG A 422 -15.80 5.23 14.24
CA ARG A 422 -15.96 3.82 14.61
C ARG A 422 -16.88 3.69 15.81
N GLN A 423 -17.98 2.98 15.62
CA GLN A 423 -18.96 2.66 16.65
C GLN A 423 -18.88 1.18 16.99
N PHE A 424 -18.36 0.84 18.17
CA PHE A 424 -18.35 -0.52 18.67
C PHE A 424 -19.76 -0.93 19.14
N LEU A 425 -20.17 -2.12 18.77
CA LEU A 425 -21.48 -2.68 19.07
C LEU A 425 -21.33 -3.82 20.10
N GLY A 426 -22.30 -3.90 21.01
CA GLY A 426 -22.31 -4.92 22.08
C GLY A 426 -21.60 -4.47 23.35
N THR A 427 -21.19 -5.45 24.16
CA THR A 427 -20.51 -5.26 25.45
C THR A 427 -19.16 -5.98 25.44
N SER A 428 -18.29 -5.73 26.45
CA SER A 428 -17.00 -6.43 26.59
C SER A 428 -17.14 -7.96 26.57
N ASN A 429 -18.26 -8.49 27.07
CA ASN A 429 -18.52 -9.93 27.11
C ASN A 429 -19.21 -10.46 25.83
N LYS A 430 -19.79 -9.59 25.01
CA LYS A 430 -20.50 -9.94 23.78
C LYS A 430 -20.22 -8.89 22.71
N ASN A 431 -19.07 -9.04 22.09
CA ASN A 431 -18.70 -8.23 20.92
C ASN A 431 -19.53 -8.69 19.72
N ILE A 432 -20.35 -7.80 19.17
CA ILE A 432 -21.15 -8.02 17.97
C ILE A 432 -20.64 -7.18 16.78
N GLY A 433 -19.41 -6.67 16.87
CA GLY A 433 -18.75 -5.96 15.77
C GLY A 433 -18.68 -4.45 15.95
N ALA A 434 -18.33 -3.77 14.87
CA ALA A 434 -18.26 -2.32 14.78
C ALA A 434 -18.86 -1.81 13.46
N LEU A 435 -19.50 -0.65 13.51
CA LEU A 435 -19.79 0.16 12.33
C LEU A 435 -18.66 1.14 12.15
N VAL A 436 -18.15 1.23 10.93
CA VAL A 436 -17.05 2.13 10.59
C VAL A 436 -17.50 2.99 9.41
N PHE A 437 -17.26 4.29 9.51
CA PHE A 437 -17.49 5.25 8.44
C PHE A 437 -16.21 6.03 8.22
N ASP A 438 -15.70 5.98 6.99
CA ASP A 438 -14.50 6.67 6.56
C ASP A 438 -14.87 7.81 5.62
N LEU A 439 -14.17 8.93 5.78
CA LEU A 439 -14.23 10.12 4.95
C LEU A 439 -12.81 10.46 4.51
N ASN A 440 -12.63 10.75 3.23
CA ASN A 440 -11.41 11.34 2.72
C ASN A 440 -11.76 12.47 1.75
N ILE A 441 -11.26 13.66 2.01
CA ILE A 441 -11.41 14.83 1.14
C ILE A 441 -10.04 15.36 0.83
N SER A 442 -9.71 15.54 -0.44
CA SER A 442 -8.45 16.14 -0.84
C SER A 442 -8.61 17.10 -2.03
N ARG A 443 -7.64 17.98 -2.13
CA ARG A 443 -7.31 18.78 -3.30
C ARG A 443 -5.84 18.62 -3.56
N GLU A 444 -5.49 18.26 -4.78
CA GLU A 444 -4.14 17.85 -5.18
C GLU A 444 -3.77 18.54 -6.48
N SER A 445 -2.64 19.23 -6.51
CA SER A 445 -2.03 19.69 -7.76
C SER A 445 -1.58 18.49 -8.58
N ALA A 446 -1.53 18.65 -9.90
CA ALA A 446 -1.02 17.59 -10.78
C ALA A 446 0.42 17.21 -10.42
N ASP A 447 0.76 15.95 -10.65
CA ASP A 447 2.11 15.44 -10.44
C ASP A 447 3.09 16.06 -11.47
N TRP A 448 4.34 16.28 -11.08
CA TRP A 448 5.39 16.77 -11.99
C TRP A 448 5.45 15.98 -13.29
N PHE A 449 5.25 14.66 -13.22
CA PHE A 449 5.27 13.77 -14.37
C PHE A 449 4.07 13.98 -15.30
N GLU A 450 2.91 14.36 -14.75
CA GLU A 450 1.70 14.66 -15.51
C GLU A 450 1.76 16.08 -16.13
N GLU A 451 2.38 17.02 -15.43
CA GLU A 451 2.52 18.40 -15.89
C GLU A 451 3.59 18.55 -16.95
N SER A 452 4.82 18.10 -16.68
CA SER A 452 5.95 18.37 -17.56
C SER A 452 6.90 17.18 -17.65
N TYR A 453 7.01 16.62 -18.81
CA TYR A 453 7.91 15.51 -19.08
C TYR A 453 8.62 15.68 -20.41
N TYR A 454 9.91 15.34 -20.44
CA TYR A 454 10.75 15.43 -21.60
C TYR A 454 11.66 14.20 -21.68
N SER A 455 11.51 13.40 -22.73
CA SER A 455 12.29 12.20 -22.97
C SER A 455 12.54 11.99 -24.47
N ASN A 456 13.21 10.92 -24.83
CA ASN A 456 13.50 10.62 -26.24
C ASN A 456 12.22 10.46 -27.08
N ASN A 457 11.22 9.75 -26.54
CA ASN A 457 10.04 9.36 -27.31
C ASN A 457 8.76 10.08 -26.86
N PHE A 458 8.78 10.80 -25.73
CA PHE A 458 7.60 11.42 -25.16
C PHE A 458 7.93 12.83 -24.67
N ARG A 459 7.00 13.76 -24.98
CA ARG A 459 7.11 15.15 -24.52
C ARG A 459 5.73 15.71 -24.27
N TRP A 460 5.56 16.37 -23.14
CA TRP A 460 4.40 17.20 -22.85
C TRP A 460 4.73 18.32 -21.86
N ASN A 461 3.91 19.36 -21.91
CA ASN A 461 3.92 20.46 -20.95
C ASN A 461 2.46 20.90 -20.79
N ASN A 462 1.82 20.40 -19.76
CA ASN A 462 0.41 20.58 -19.47
C ASN A 462 0.22 21.65 -18.38
N ASN A 463 -0.97 22.20 -18.31
CA ASN A 463 -1.39 23.09 -17.22
C ASN A 463 -2.75 22.58 -16.71
N PHE A 464 -2.70 21.59 -15.83
CA PHE A 464 -3.88 20.94 -15.32
C PHE A 464 -4.47 21.70 -14.11
N SER A 465 -5.79 21.68 -14.00
CA SER A 465 -6.48 22.11 -12.79
C SER A 465 -6.23 21.11 -11.65
N PRO A 466 -6.16 21.54 -10.40
CA PRO A 466 -6.05 20.62 -9.28
C PRO A 466 -7.21 19.62 -9.24
N THR A 467 -6.88 18.36 -9.01
CA THR A 467 -7.86 17.28 -8.80
C THR A 467 -8.50 17.43 -7.42
N THR A 468 -9.81 17.33 -7.33
CA THR A 468 -10.52 17.22 -6.05
C THR A 468 -11.12 15.84 -5.89
N TYR A 469 -10.97 15.28 -4.70
CA TYR A 469 -11.40 13.93 -4.38
C TYR A 469 -12.26 13.91 -3.12
N LEU A 470 -13.36 13.18 -3.17
CA LEU A 470 -14.21 12.83 -2.04
C LEU A 470 -14.38 11.32 -2.00
N GLY A 471 -13.83 10.66 -1.00
CA GLY A 471 -14.03 9.25 -0.72
C GLY A 471 -14.91 9.06 0.51
N LEU A 472 -15.95 8.25 0.38
CA LEU A 472 -16.83 7.83 1.47
C LEU A 472 -16.83 6.31 1.55
N ALA A 473 -16.65 5.75 2.73
CA ALA A 473 -16.85 4.33 2.94
C ALA A 473 -17.67 4.08 4.21
N GLY A 474 -18.49 3.03 4.17
CA GLY A 474 -19.21 2.52 5.33
C GLY A 474 -19.05 1.02 5.41
N SER A 475 -18.68 0.49 6.57
CA SER A 475 -18.52 -0.93 6.75
C SER A 475 -19.05 -1.43 8.10
N TYR A 476 -19.42 -2.70 8.11
CA TYR A 476 -19.69 -3.46 9.30
C TYR A 476 -18.57 -4.48 9.48
N GLU A 477 -17.88 -4.41 10.61
CA GLU A 477 -16.71 -5.22 10.91
C GLU A 477 -16.95 -6.17 12.07
N LEU A 478 -16.75 -7.45 11.81
CA LEU A 478 -16.58 -8.52 12.80
C LEU A 478 -15.14 -9.01 12.77
N SER A 479 -14.72 -9.78 13.77
CA SER A 479 -13.37 -10.37 13.81
C SER A 479 -13.00 -11.24 12.60
N TRP A 480 -14.00 -11.79 11.90
CA TRP A 480 -13.84 -12.72 10.79
C TRP A 480 -14.50 -12.25 9.48
N LEU A 481 -15.26 -11.15 9.50
CA LEU A 481 -16.03 -10.63 8.38
C LEU A 481 -16.02 -9.11 8.38
N THR A 482 -15.76 -8.50 7.24
CA THR A 482 -16.03 -7.09 6.96
C THR A 482 -16.89 -6.99 5.71
N LEU A 483 -18.02 -6.31 5.80
CA LEU A 483 -18.88 -5.98 4.67
C LEU A 483 -18.93 -4.46 4.53
N GLY A 484 -18.76 -3.94 3.33
CA GLY A 484 -18.73 -2.49 3.17
C GLY A 484 -19.14 -2.01 1.78
N LEU A 485 -19.40 -0.71 1.75
CA LEU A 485 -19.69 0.09 0.56
C LEU A 485 -18.66 1.20 0.49
N LYS A 486 -18.20 1.52 -0.70
CA LYS A 486 -17.32 2.66 -0.94
C LYS A 486 -17.82 3.46 -2.13
N HIS A 487 -17.80 4.78 -2.01
CA HIS A 487 -18.14 5.71 -3.07
C HIS A 487 -17.06 6.78 -3.18
N ASN A 488 -16.58 7.01 -4.39
CA ASN A 488 -15.55 7.99 -4.69
C ASN A 488 -16.09 8.96 -5.74
N THR A 489 -15.91 10.23 -5.51
CA THR A 489 -16.22 11.30 -6.45
C THR A 489 -14.94 12.07 -6.74
N ILE A 490 -14.61 12.25 -8.01
CA ILE A 490 -13.38 12.89 -8.46
C ILE A 490 -13.70 13.92 -9.52
N ASP A 491 -13.30 15.15 -9.29
CA ASP A 491 -13.34 16.21 -10.30
C ASP A 491 -11.93 16.44 -10.86
N HIS A 492 -11.83 16.76 -12.15
CA HIS A 492 -10.56 17.02 -12.82
C HIS A 492 -9.58 15.82 -12.74
N TYR A 493 -10.11 14.60 -12.91
CA TYR A 493 -9.30 13.38 -12.87
C TYR A 493 -8.27 13.36 -14.00
N ILE A 494 -6.99 13.11 -13.65
CA ILE A 494 -5.90 12.98 -14.60
C ILE A 494 -5.67 11.50 -14.89
N TYR A 495 -5.51 11.15 -16.15
CA TYR A 495 -5.32 9.78 -16.63
C TYR A 495 -4.39 9.77 -17.86
N PHE A 496 -3.83 8.63 -18.19
CA PHE A 496 -3.08 8.44 -19.42
C PHE A 496 -4.01 7.91 -20.51
N ASN A 497 -4.16 8.69 -21.58
CA ASN A 497 -5.05 8.38 -22.70
C ASN A 497 -4.49 7.28 -23.61
N ASN A 498 -5.21 6.97 -24.70
CA ASN A 498 -4.81 5.91 -25.65
C ASN A 498 -3.47 6.18 -26.36
N ASP A 499 -2.95 7.41 -26.35
CA ASP A 499 -1.62 7.78 -26.84
C ASP A 499 -0.54 7.69 -25.76
N ALA A 500 -0.84 7.11 -24.58
CA ALA A 500 0.02 7.09 -23.43
C ALA A 500 0.47 8.49 -22.96
N LYS A 501 -0.33 9.53 -23.21
CA LYS A 501 -0.09 10.91 -22.76
C LYS A 501 -1.08 11.29 -21.64
N PRO A 502 -0.66 12.10 -20.66
CA PRO A 502 -1.57 12.55 -19.62
C PRO A 502 -2.65 13.46 -20.19
N ALA A 503 -3.87 13.24 -19.77
CA ALA A 503 -5.05 14.01 -20.10
C ALA A 503 -5.91 14.23 -18.86
N GLN A 504 -6.66 15.32 -18.81
CA GLN A 504 -7.55 15.64 -17.70
C GLN A 504 -9.00 15.60 -18.12
N HIS A 505 -9.80 14.87 -17.38
CA HIS A 505 -11.25 14.86 -17.54
C HIS A 505 -11.85 16.12 -16.91
N THR A 506 -12.67 16.85 -17.68
CA THR A 506 -13.26 18.13 -17.23
C THR A 506 -14.50 17.97 -16.35
N GLY A 507 -15.08 16.78 -16.29
CA GLY A 507 -16.27 16.48 -15.50
C GLY A 507 -15.97 15.71 -14.22
N THR A 508 -17.04 15.42 -13.48
CA THR A 508 -17.00 14.58 -12.28
C THR A 508 -17.11 13.11 -12.64
N ILE A 509 -16.28 12.29 -12.05
CA ILE A 509 -16.32 10.82 -12.16
C ILE A 509 -16.75 10.24 -10.81
N ASN A 510 -17.75 9.35 -10.85
CA ASN A 510 -18.23 8.63 -9.67
C ASN A 510 -17.92 7.14 -9.79
N ILE A 511 -17.30 6.58 -8.75
CA ILE A 511 -16.96 5.17 -8.70
C ILE A 511 -17.50 4.58 -7.39
N SER A 512 -18.37 3.59 -7.52
CA SER A 512 -18.97 2.89 -6.38
C SER A 512 -18.50 1.46 -6.32
N SER A 513 -18.30 0.94 -5.10
CA SER A 513 -17.97 -0.46 -4.88
C SER A 513 -18.65 -1.04 -3.64
N ILE A 514 -18.92 -2.33 -3.71
CA ILE A 514 -19.38 -3.17 -2.60
C ILE A 514 -18.29 -4.20 -2.36
N PHE A 515 -17.86 -4.38 -1.14
CA PHE A 515 -16.79 -5.32 -0.83
C PHE A 515 -17.10 -6.19 0.38
N ALA A 516 -16.51 -7.39 0.38
CA ALA A 516 -16.56 -8.33 1.49
C ALA A 516 -15.18 -8.93 1.73
N TYR A 517 -14.71 -8.85 2.97
CA TYR A 517 -13.52 -9.55 3.44
C TYR A 517 -13.91 -10.63 4.44
N PHE A 518 -13.40 -11.84 4.25
CA PHE A 518 -13.56 -12.95 5.17
C PHE A 518 -12.18 -13.38 5.67
N ASN A 519 -12.04 -13.59 6.96
CA ASN A 519 -10.84 -14.16 7.57
C ASN A 519 -11.27 -15.10 8.71
N LEU A 520 -11.76 -16.29 8.32
CA LEU A 520 -12.31 -17.27 9.25
C LEU A 520 -11.22 -18.30 9.59
N LYS A 521 -10.91 -18.41 10.88
CA LYS A 521 -9.98 -19.40 11.43
C LYS A 521 -10.70 -20.34 12.37
N LEU A 522 -10.95 -21.54 11.90
CA LEU A 522 -11.49 -22.65 12.69
C LEU A 522 -10.37 -23.65 12.99
N LYS A 523 -10.62 -24.62 13.87
CA LYS A 523 -9.64 -25.63 14.27
C LYS A 523 -9.00 -26.34 13.08
N HIS A 524 -9.82 -26.69 12.10
CA HIS A 524 -9.41 -27.49 10.93
C HIS A 524 -9.47 -26.74 9.61
N ILE A 525 -10.04 -25.53 9.58
CA ILE A 525 -10.27 -24.78 8.35
C ILE A 525 -9.80 -23.34 8.53
N GLU A 526 -9.06 -22.84 7.58
CA GLU A 526 -8.76 -21.43 7.42
C GLU A 526 -9.31 -20.95 6.07
N LEU A 527 -10.07 -19.87 6.10
CA LEU A 527 -10.65 -19.26 4.91
C LEU A 527 -10.30 -17.76 4.93
N SER A 528 -9.65 -17.31 3.88
CA SER A 528 -9.39 -15.89 3.62
C SER A 528 -9.98 -15.53 2.26
N SER A 529 -10.69 -14.41 2.17
CA SER A 529 -11.34 -13.98 0.93
C SER A 529 -11.44 -12.47 0.86
N HIS A 530 -11.28 -11.95 -0.35
CA HIS A 530 -11.65 -10.59 -0.74
C HIS A 530 -12.51 -10.66 -1.99
N LEU A 531 -13.74 -10.16 -1.91
CA LEU A 531 -14.68 -10.08 -3.01
C LEU A 531 -15.09 -8.62 -3.19
N SER A 532 -15.16 -8.14 -4.41
CA SER A 532 -15.57 -6.77 -4.71
C SER A 532 -16.36 -6.70 -6.01
N LEU A 533 -17.45 -5.91 -5.97
CA LEU A 533 -18.17 -5.41 -7.12
C LEU A 533 -17.91 -3.93 -7.22
N GLN A 534 -17.55 -3.43 -8.39
CA GLN A 534 -17.26 -2.02 -8.61
C GLN A 534 -17.77 -1.53 -9.96
N LYS A 535 -18.10 -0.25 -10.04
CA LYS A 535 -18.51 0.39 -11.28
C LYS A 535 -18.16 1.87 -11.28
N ALA A 536 -17.60 2.34 -12.39
CA ALA A 536 -17.44 3.75 -12.71
C ALA A 536 -18.65 4.22 -13.56
N ASP A 537 -19.05 5.46 -13.43
CA ASP A 537 -20.06 6.08 -14.30
C ASP A 537 -19.50 6.47 -15.67
N ASN A 538 -18.18 6.65 -15.77
CA ASN A 538 -17.49 6.96 -17.01
C ASN A 538 -16.43 5.90 -17.33
N GLU A 539 -16.82 4.88 -18.11
CA GLU A 539 -15.96 3.78 -18.52
C GLU A 539 -14.93 4.17 -19.60
N SER A 540 -15.06 5.35 -20.25
CA SER A 540 -14.08 5.81 -21.23
C SER A 540 -12.84 6.44 -20.61
N VAL A 541 -12.83 6.69 -19.30
CA VAL A 541 -11.74 7.33 -18.57
C VAL A 541 -11.19 6.41 -17.47
N VAL A 542 -12.05 5.53 -16.93
CA VAL A 542 -11.66 4.60 -15.84
C VAL A 542 -12.12 3.19 -16.20
N HIS A 543 -11.19 2.33 -16.56
CA HIS A 543 -11.43 0.92 -16.87
C HIS A 543 -11.34 0.04 -15.62
N LEU A 544 -12.45 -0.59 -15.26
CA LEU A 544 -12.53 -1.46 -14.08
C LEU A 544 -13.28 -2.75 -14.39
N PRO A 545 -12.83 -3.92 -13.88
CA PRO A 545 -13.67 -5.12 -13.92
C PRO A 545 -14.88 -4.93 -12.99
N LEU A 546 -16.07 -5.34 -13.45
CA LEU A 546 -17.29 -5.27 -12.63
C LEU A 546 -17.15 -6.05 -11.33
N PHE A 547 -16.58 -7.25 -11.42
CA PHE A 547 -16.31 -8.11 -10.26
C PHE A 547 -14.85 -8.53 -10.27
N TYR A 548 -14.23 -8.53 -9.10
CA TYR A 548 -12.99 -9.24 -8.85
C TYR A 548 -13.02 -9.87 -7.46
N GLY A 549 -12.36 -11.01 -7.33
CA GLY A 549 -12.33 -11.70 -6.05
C GLY A 549 -11.18 -12.68 -5.92
N LYS A 550 -10.72 -12.85 -4.69
CA LYS A 550 -9.70 -13.81 -4.29
C LYS A 550 -10.20 -14.60 -3.10
N LEU A 551 -10.11 -15.92 -3.22
CA LEU A 551 -10.48 -16.86 -2.18
C LEU A 551 -9.30 -17.77 -1.89
N LYS A 552 -8.92 -17.92 -0.65
CA LYS A 552 -7.94 -18.88 -0.18
C LYS A 552 -8.53 -19.77 0.89
N PHE A 553 -8.53 -21.07 0.64
CA PHE A 553 -9.01 -22.10 1.55
C PHE A 553 -7.84 -23.00 1.97
N GLY A 554 -7.69 -23.24 3.26
CA GLY A 554 -6.70 -24.14 3.83
C GLY A 554 -7.32 -25.12 4.81
N TRP A 555 -6.86 -26.37 4.78
CA TRP A 555 -7.31 -27.42 5.68
C TRP A 555 -6.19 -27.84 6.63
N ASN A 556 -6.36 -27.60 7.93
CA ASN A 556 -5.38 -27.89 8.98
C ASN A 556 -5.47 -29.35 9.42
N ILE A 557 -4.45 -30.15 9.14
CA ILE A 557 -4.31 -31.54 9.52
C ILE A 557 -3.17 -31.65 10.53
N THR A 558 -3.49 -31.99 11.77
CA THR A 558 -2.47 -32.19 12.80
C THR A 558 -1.79 -33.54 12.60
N LEU A 559 -0.50 -33.55 12.30
CA LEU A 559 0.30 -34.77 12.14
C LEU A 559 0.80 -35.27 13.49
N VAL A 560 1.42 -34.36 14.24
CA VAL A 560 1.85 -34.63 15.63
C VAL A 560 1.43 -33.46 16.51
N LYS A 561 0.69 -33.76 17.56
CA LYS A 561 0.13 -32.74 18.48
C LYS A 561 1.23 -31.80 19.00
N ASN A 562 1.02 -30.50 18.82
CA ASN A 562 1.93 -29.39 19.23
C ASN A 562 3.32 -29.40 18.53
N VAL A 563 3.59 -30.27 17.57
CA VAL A 563 4.88 -30.36 16.89
C VAL A 563 4.76 -30.09 15.39
N SER A 564 3.84 -30.78 14.72
CA SER A 564 3.73 -30.66 13.26
C SER A 564 2.29 -30.69 12.76
N MET A 565 2.06 -29.91 11.72
CA MET A 565 0.78 -29.75 11.03
C MET A 565 1.03 -29.68 9.53
N MET A 566 0.15 -30.27 8.76
CA MET A 566 0.09 -30.12 7.30
C MET A 566 -1.14 -29.30 6.94
N GLN A 567 -0.98 -28.37 6.01
CA GLN A 567 -2.08 -27.57 5.49
C GLN A 567 -2.06 -27.59 3.96
N PRO A 568 -2.84 -28.48 3.30
CA PRO A 568 -3.19 -28.29 1.90
C PRO A 568 -4.05 -27.03 1.77
N SER A 569 -3.77 -26.24 0.74
CA SER A 569 -4.51 -24.99 0.48
C SER A 569 -4.67 -24.74 -1.01
N ILE A 570 -5.81 -24.18 -1.37
CA ILE A 570 -6.13 -23.71 -2.71
C ILE A 570 -6.39 -22.21 -2.67
N THR A 571 -5.84 -21.50 -3.63
CA THR A 571 -6.13 -20.07 -3.85
C THR A 571 -6.73 -19.92 -5.23
N VAL A 572 -7.86 -19.24 -5.32
CA VAL A 572 -8.51 -18.92 -6.58
C VAL A 572 -8.67 -17.42 -6.64
N HIS A 573 -8.24 -16.80 -7.73
CA HIS A 573 -8.63 -15.44 -8.02
C HIS A 573 -9.22 -15.34 -9.42
N TYR A 574 -10.18 -14.43 -9.55
CA TYR A 574 -10.98 -14.26 -10.75
C TYR A 574 -11.43 -12.80 -10.86
N PHE A 575 -11.53 -12.32 -12.08
CA PHE A 575 -12.13 -11.03 -12.40
C PHE A 575 -12.87 -11.10 -13.73
N THR A 576 -13.93 -10.30 -13.85
CA THR A 576 -14.75 -10.21 -15.05
C THR A 576 -14.01 -9.50 -16.17
N ASN A 577 -14.43 -9.77 -17.38
CA ASN A 577 -13.88 -9.18 -18.59
C ASN A 577 -14.07 -7.65 -18.63
N TYR A 578 -13.01 -6.91 -18.94
CA TYR A 578 -12.98 -5.47 -19.06
C TYR A 578 -11.87 -5.00 -20.00
N TYR A 579 -11.89 -3.77 -20.48
CA TYR A 579 -10.76 -3.18 -21.18
C TYR A 579 -9.65 -2.90 -20.17
N ALA A 580 -8.65 -3.76 -20.13
CA ALA A 580 -7.53 -3.59 -19.23
C ALA A 580 -6.54 -2.60 -19.83
N ASP A 581 -6.00 -1.71 -19.01
CA ASP A 581 -5.02 -0.73 -19.48
C ASP A 581 -3.78 -1.42 -20.04
N ALA A 582 -3.25 -0.87 -21.14
CA ALA A 582 -1.97 -1.27 -21.70
C ALA A 582 -0.80 -0.68 -20.88
N TYR A 583 0.40 -1.19 -21.08
CA TYR A 583 1.59 -0.72 -20.37
C TYR A 583 2.60 -0.12 -21.32
N MET A 584 3.12 1.09 -21.01
CA MET A 584 4.20 1.76 -21.75
C MET A 584 5.50 1.72 -20.95
N PRO A 585 6.47 0.87 -21.33
CA PRO A 585 7.73 0.70 -20.61
C PRO A 585 8.55 1.98 -20.44
N ALA A 586 8.62 2.82 -21.48
CA ALA A 586 9.38 4.07 -21.45
C ALA A 586 8.85 5.06 -20.40
N LEU A 587 7.54 5.03 -20.14
CA LEU A 587 6.86 5.87 -19.17
C LEU A 587 6.71 5.18 -17.79
N ARG A 588 6.89 3.86 -17.73
CA ARG A 588 6.64 3.05 -16.51
C ARG A 588 5.22 3.22 -15.99
N THR A 589 4.26 3.39 -16.90
CA THR A 589 2.86 3.65 -16.56
C THR A 589 1.88 2.82 -17.39
N PHE A 590 0.71 2.58 -16.84
CA PHE A 590 -0.42 2.00 -17.54
C PHE A 590 -1.26 3.12 -18.16
N TYR A 591 -1.78 2.87 -19.37
CA TYR A 591 -2.55 3.82 -20.15
C TYR A 591 -3.80 3.18 -20.76
N LEU A 592 -4.81 3.98 -21.08
CA LEU A 592 -6.08 3.48 -21.61
C LEU A 592 -5.90 2.83 -22.99
N GLN A 593 -6.69 1.80 -23.26
CA GLN A 593 -6.91 1.20 -24.57
C GLN A 593 -8.31 0.59 -24.64
N ASP A 594 -8.93 0.61 -25.82
CA ASP A 594 -10.31 0.15 -26.07
C ASP A 594 -10.37 -1.03 -27.06
N GLU A 595 -9.23 -1.66 -27.36
CA GLU A 595 -9.13 -2.70 -28.38
C GLU A 595 -9.32 -4.12 -27.79
N VAL A 596 -8.65 -4.41 -26.66
CA VAL A 596 -8.57 -5.75 -26.11
C VAL A 596 -9.20 -5.82 -24.72
N LYS A 597 -10.15 -6.73 -24.54
CA LYS A 597 -10.70 -7.09 -23.22
C LYS A 597 -10.00 -8.28 -22.64
N ILE A 598 -9.70 -8.20 -21.35
CA ILE A 598 -9.03 -9.22 -20.55
C ILE A 598 -9.89 -9.59 -19.35
N GLY A 599 -9.87 -10.84 -18.95
CA GLY A 599 -10.61 -11.37 -17.80
C GLY A 599 -11.35 -12.67 -18.11
N ASN A 600 -12.31 -13.01 -17.26
CA ASN A 600 -13.08 -14.25 -17.30
C ASN A 600 -12.24 -15.51 -17.21
N PHE A 601 -11.11 -15.44 -16.53
CA PHE A 601 -10.18 -16.53 -16.39
C PHE A 601 -9.88 -16.79 -14.90
N PRO A 602 -10.11 -18.02 -14.38
CA PRO A 602 -9.76 -18.37 -13.01
C PRO A 602 -8.27 -18.68 -12.92
N TYR A 603 -7.57 -17.97 -12.05
CA TYR A 603 -6.19 -18.30 -11.71
C TYR A 603 -6.19 -19.14 -10.44
N ILE A 604 -5.60 -20.33 -10.49
CA ILE A 604 -5.69 -21.31 -9.41
C ILE A 604 -4.30 -21.74 -8.97
N ASP A 605 -4.02 -21.55 -7.68
CA ASP A 605 -2.80 -22.04 -7.02
C ASP A 605 -3.14 -23.15 -6.04
N LEU A 606 -2.33 -24.18 -6.00
CA LEU A 606 -2.41 -25.29 -5.05
C LEU A 606 -1.10 -25.39 -4.27
N PHE A 607 -1.20 -25.36 -2.96
CA PHE A 607 -0.05 -25.50 -2.05
C PHE A 607 -0.31 -26.54 -0.96
N VAL A 608 0.76 -27.18 -0.50
CA VAL A 608 0.79 -27.95 0.74
C VAL A 608 1.87 -27.34 1.62
N THR A 609 1.48 -26.86 2.77
CA THR A 609 2.40 -26.27 3.77
C THR A 609 2.55 -27.23 4.95
N PHE A 610 3.79 -27.57 5.26
CA PHE A 610 4.17 -28.34 6.46
C PHE A 610 4.74 -27.38 7.50
N LYS A 611 4.05 -27.25 8.63
CA LYS A 611 4.54 -26.52 9.78
C LYS A 611 5.20 -27.50 10.74
N VAL A 612 6.50 -27.31 10.99
CA VAL A 612 7.24 -28.09 11.97
C VAL A 612 7.85 -27.11 12.98
N LYS A 613 7.27 -27.05 14.17
CA LYS A 613 7.62 -26.06 15.19
C LYS A 613 7.57 -24.62 14.64
N ARG A 614 8.72 -24.03 14.33
CA ARG A 614 8.92 -22.64 13.88
C ARG A 614 9.19 -22.50 12.38
N ALA A 615 9.27 -23.61 11.67
CA ALA A 615 9.48 -23.65 10.23
C ALA A 615 8.19 -24.01 9.50
N ASN A 616 7.87 -23.26 8.46
CA ASN A 616 6.83 -23.58 7.47
C ASN A 616 7.57 -23.93 6.18
N ILE A 617 7.43 -25.17 5.72
CA ILE A 617 7.94 -25.63 4.43
C ILE A 617 6.73 -25.79 3.52
N PHE A 618 6.74 -25.19 2.34
CA PHE A 618 5.63 -25.29 1.41
C PHE A 618 6.10 -25.78 0.04
N VAL A 619 5.25 -26.55 -0.59
CA VAL A 619 5.40 -26.99 -1.98
C VAL A 619 4.08 -26.78 -2.69
N GLY A 620 4.13 -26.47 -3.97
CA GLY A 620 2.89 -26.26 -4.72
C GLY A 620 3.09 -25.96 -6.18
N TYR A 621 1.97 -25.73 -6.82
CA TYR A 621 1.88 -25.25 -8.19
C TYR A 621 1.08 -23.96 -8.25
N THR A 622 1.61 -22.98 -8.96
CA THR A 622 0.88 -21.76 -9.32
C THR A 622 0.28 -21.91 -10.70
N ASN A 623 -0.86 -21.26 -10.93
CA ASN A 623 -1.57 -21.22 -12.21
C ASN A 623 -1.91 -22.62 -12.79
N LEU A 624 -2.49 -23.50 -11.97
CA LEU A 624 -2.87 -24.86 -12.39
C LEU A 624 -3.83 -24.89 -13.58
N TYR A 625 -4.70 -23.89 -13.71
CA TYR A 625 -5.66 -23.84 -14.82
C TYR A 625 -4.96 -23.74 -16.17
N SER A 626 -3.72 -23.23 -16.22
CA SER A 626 -2.92 -23.19 -17.44
C SER A 626 -2.53 -24.57 -17.99
N LEU A 627 -2.75 -25.67 -17.24
CA LEU A 627 -2.57 -27.04 -17.73
C LEU A 627 -3.76 -27.53 -18.54
N THR A 628 -4.87 -26.79 -18.57
CA THR A 628 -6.03 -27.15 -19.42
C THR A 628 -5.80 -26.66 -20.86
N LYS A 629 -6.52 -27.24 -21.82
CA LYS A 629 -6.33 -26.90 -23.25
C LYS A 629 -6.73 -25.49 -23.65
N ASP A 630 -7.61 -24.84 -22.88
CA ASP A 630 -8.15 -23.49 -23.16
C ASP A 630 -7.49 -22.40 -22.32
N ASN A 631 -6.19 -22.48 -22.10
CA ASN A 631 -5.48 -21.67 -21.12
C ASN A 631 -4.79 -20.42 -21.67
N ARG A 632 -5.20 -19.94 -22.82
CA ARG A 632 -4.56 -18.84 -23.51
C ARG A 632 -5.19 -17.52 -23.15
N TYR A 633 -4.66 -16.87 -22.16
CA TYR A 633 -5.16 -15.59 -21.72
C TYR A 633 -4.00 -14.61 -21.42
N PHE A 634 -4.34 -13.35 -21.46
CA PHE A 634 -3.43 -12.24 -21.20
C PHE A 634 -3.70 -11.67 -19.82
N THR A 635 -2.67 -11.19 -19.15
CA THR A 635 -2.76 -10.44 -17.89
C THR A 635 -2.81 -8.95 -18.11
N THR A 636 -2.23 -8.50 -19.21
CA THR A 636 -2.20 -7.15 -19.75
C THR A 636 -2.24 -7.28 -21.27
N PRO A 637 -2.81 -6.35 -22.05
CA PRO A 637 -2.75 -6.40 -23.51
C PRO A 637 -1.34 -6.73 -24.00
N HIS A 638 -1.21 -7.75 -24.87
CA HIS A 638 0.04 -8.27 -25.42
C HIS A 638 0.99 -8.95 -24.41
N TYR A 639 0.62 -9.09 -23.16
CA TYR A 639 1.39 -9.81 -22.14
C TYR A 639 0.68 -11.10 -21.72
N PRO A 640 1.01 -12.23 -22.37
CA PRO A 640 0.37 -13.51 -22.06
C PRO A 640 0.73 -14.00 -20.67
N MET A 641 -0.19 -14.66 -19.99
CA MET A 641 0.05 -15.25 -18.69
C MET A 641 1.09 -16.37 -18.73
N ARG A 642 1.88 -16.47 -17.69
CA ARG A 642 2.84 -17.56 -17.51
C ARG A 642 2.16 -18.90 -17.23
N ASP A 643 2.84 -20.00 -17.63
CA ASP A 643 2.37 -21.36 -17.38
C ASP A 643 2.37 -21.75 -15.90
N ALA A 644 1.76 -22.91 -15.63
CA ALA A 644 1.84 -23.54 -14.33
C ALA A 644 3.30 -23.77 -13.91
N ARG A 645 3.60 -23.48 -12.65
CA ARG A 645 4.95 -23.63 -12.10
C ARG A 645 4.95 -24.37 -10.80
N PHE A 646 5.91 -25.26 -10.68
CA PHE A 646 6.26 -25.85 -9.40
C PHE A 646 7.05 -24.83 -8.55
N VAL A 647 6.68 -24.76 -7.28
CA VAL A 647 7.30 -23.85 -6.30
C VAL A 647 7.56 -24.61 -5.02
N ILE A 648 8.74 -24.42 -4.45
CA ILE A 648 9.10 -24.91 -3.12
C ILE A 648 9.71 -23.78 -2.30
N GLY A 649 9.38 -23.71 -1.02
CA GLY A 649 9.95 -22.69 -0.16
C GLY A 649 9.88 -23.01 1.31
N VAL A 650 10.57 -22.18 2.07
CA VAL A 650 10.64 -22.26 3.53
C VAL A 650 10.50 -20.87 4.14
N ARG A 651 9.72 -20.78 5.21
CA ARG A 651 9.66 -19.64 6.13
C ARG A 651 10.09 -20.12 7.51
N TRP A 652 11.24 -19.71 7.95
CA TRP A 652 11.83 -20.18 9.20
C TRP A 652 12.08 -19.02 10.16
N ARG A 653 11.52 -19.14 11.36
CA ARG A 653 11.67 -18.18 12.45
C ARG A 653 12.59 -18.72 13.51
N LEU A 654 13.63 -17.94 13.84
CA LEU A 654 14.62 -18.24 14.84
C LEU A 654 14.47 -17.22 15.96
N TYR A 655 14.13 -17.70 17.15
CA TYR A 655 14.16 -16.95 18.40
C TYR A 655 14.45 -17.95 19.53
N LYS A 656 15.12 -17.50 20.60
CA LYS A 656 15.49 -18.38 21.72
C LYS A 656 14.29 -18.80 22.53
#